data_ea02e71c456e568f65ea3fbd026c96a9
#
_entry.id   ea02e71c456e568f65ea3fbd026c96a9
#
_cell.length_a   1.000
_cell.length_b   1.000
_cell.length_c   1.000
_cell.angle_alpha   90.00
_cell.angle_beta   90.00
_cell.angle_gamma   90.00
#
_symmetry.space_group_name_H-M   'P 1'
#
loop_
_entity.id
_entity.type
_entity.pdbx_description
1 polymer ?
#
loop_
_entity_poly.entity_id
_entity_poly.type
_entity_poly.pdbx_seq_one_letter_code
_entity_poly.pdbx_strand_id
1 'polypeptide(L)'
;MVSSRFTFYPLSRLSVALATGIFLSDVFALDGTYLYALCFVFVLSVLLSSIFYFSKTYRIRFLFGISVSLSFLLLGGILFVISLENIHHEWDSDKAVYVASVCDIPRVKGKTIQAAVNVEKVKDVATGSWKPVNKQILLYWMPDSMQPPLQCGDRMCFRAHVGMPMSDADFTGFDYGQYLQRQGISGTAIVYSGYWRKLLQPSTPTFKMQALMLREQIVKKFRTWNLEDDVLAIISALTVGDKSKLTREIKATYNAAGVSHILALSGLHIGILSMILSWLFYPLRRVCGGKWIASFLIVGLLWGFVFLSGLSPSVIRAVTMFSAYVVASIFSEDRFSGFSALTLTAFIMLIYQPMYLFDVGFQLSFMAVLGIFLFYPLIDSLFVVRNKIVAYLWNIISLSLAAQLATLPLILYYFGTFPVYFLLSNLVVAPIAVFILSATLLALALGVFPVVANFVVQGLDFAVRTLNEVMEQIQHWSGAQITSAYLSVWQAWLLAVAIVTLWRYVVCRNARRLIVFLLTVNVLIVSFLWKQRELAGTYIYLSRAGVYTKYDRDINELSSASCIYKVRDICIVLVDNNKWRKQKALSPLHVDYAYICRGFYGSVADLKRLFQIKQVVLDTSLEDSYREKLKRECEFYGLNYIDMSEKGSYAILL
;
A
#
# COMPACT_ATOMS: atom_id res chain seq x y z
N MET A 1 22.65 -30.66 7.25
CA MET A 1 21.33 -31.24 6.88
C MET A 1 20.33 -30.23 6.28
N VAL A 2 20.65 -28.94 6.20
CA VAL A 2 19.73 -27.89 5.63
C VAL A 2 19.90 -27.73 4.11
N SER A 3 21.00 -28.22 3.50
CA SER A 3 21.29 -27.98 2.08
C SER A 3 20.48 -28.82 1.08
N SER A 4 19.81 -29.87 1.50
CA SER A 4 19.04 -30.76 0.61
C SER A 4 17.53 -30.46 0.55
N ARG A 5 17.02 -29.50 1.31
CA ARG A 5 15.59 -29.19 1.35
C ARG A 5 15.11 -28.13 0.36
N PHE A 6 16.01 -27.44 -0.33
CA PHE A 6 15.67 -26.56 -1.44
C PHE A 6 15.83 -27.27 -2.80
N THR A 7 15.17 -28.39 -2.97
CA THR A 7 14.82 -28.81 -4.31
C THR A 7 13.89 -27.74 -4.87
N PHE A 8 14.33 -27.04 -5.90
CA PHE A 8 13.54 -26.02 -6.61
C PHE A 8 12.24 -26.67 -7.06
N TYR A 9 11.18 -26.38 -6.32
CA TYR A 9 9.84 -26.81 -6.71
C TYR A 9 9.51 -26.20 -8.07
N PRO A 10 9.00 -26.96 -9.03
CA PRO A 10 8.71 -26.46 -10.38
C PRO A 10 7.86 -25.19 -10.34
N LEU A 11 6.89 -25.13 -9.43
CA LEU A 11 5.98 -24.00 -9.28
C LEU A 11 6.70 -22.70 -8.88
N SER A 12 7.77 -22.77 -8.07
CA SER A 12 8.52 -21.55 -7.69
C SER A 12 9.22 -20.91 -8.89
N ARG A 13 9.73 -21.72 -9.83
CA ARG A 13 10.32 -21.20 -11.08
C ARG A 13 9.28 -20.49 -11.94
N LEU A 14 8.08 -21.08 -12.05
CA LEU A 14 6.99 -20.51 -12.82
C LEU A 14 6.48 -19.22 -12.22
N SER A 15 6.34 -19.18 -10.88
CA SER A 15 5.94 -17.97 -10.16
C SER A 15 6.94 -16.83 -10.31
N VAL A 16 8.24 -17.14 -10.24
CA VAL A 16 9.31 -16.15 -10.45
C VAL A 16 9.30 -15.67 -11.91
N ALA A 17 9.17 -16.58 -12.89
CA ALA A 17 9.10 -16.20 -14.30
C ALA A 17 7.90 -15.28 -14.59
N LEU A 18 6.72 -15.63 -14.04
CA LEU A 18 5.50 -14.81 -14.15
C LEU A 18 5.71 -13.40 -13.53
N ALA A 19 6.23 -13.34 -12.29
CA ALA A 19 6.51 -12.07 -11.62
C ALA A 19 7.55 -11.23 -12.38
N THR A 20 8.60 -11.88 -12.93
CA THR A 20 9.61 -11.19 -13.75
C THR A 20 8.98 -10.61 -15.02
N GLY A 21 8.07 -11.34 -15.67
CA GLY A 21 7.35 -10.84 -16.85
C GLY A 21 6.50 -9.62 -16.56
N ILE A 22 5.76 -9.63 -15.44
CA ILE A 22 4.97 -8.48 -14.96
C ILE A 22 5.89 -7.28 -14.70
N PHE A 23 7.00 -7.50 -13.98
CA PHE A 23 7.95 -6.45 -13.63
C PHE A 23 8.63 -5.82 -14.86
N LEU A 24 9.09 -6.65 -15.79
CA LEU A 24 9.73 -6.16 -17.02
C LEU A 24 8.76 -5.36 -17.87
N SER A 25 7.49 -5.75 -17.94
CA SER A 25 6.47 -5.01 -18.69
C SER A 25 6.19 -3.63 -18.10
N ASP A 26 6.26 -3.47 -16.78
CA ASP A 26 6.17 -2.15 -16.11
C ASP A 26 7.43 -1.30 -16.39
N VAL A 27 8.62 -1.88 -16.26
CA VAL A 27 9.90 -1.19 -16.50
C VAL A 27 10.04 -0.70 -17.93
N PHE A 28 9.62 -1.52 -18.93
CA PHE A 28 9.64 -1.15 -20.34
C PHE A 28 8.40 -0.37 -20.78
N ALA A 29 7.52 -0.03 -19.87
CA ALA A 29 6.27 0.70 -20.14
C ALA A 29 5.48 0.10 -21.31
N LEU A 30 5.33 -1.23 -21.33
CA LEU A 30 4.61 -1.91 -22.39
C LEU A 30 3.12 -1.59 -22.30
N ASP A 31 2.55 -1.17 -23.40
CA ASP A 31 1.13 -0.83 -23.57
C ASP A 31 0.41 -1.80 -24.51
N GLY A 32 -0.86 -1.55 -24.79
CA GLY A 32 -1.68 -2.39 -25.67
C GLY A 32 -1.14 -2.58 -27.08
N THR A 33 -0.27 -1.70 -27.56
CA THR A 33 0.32 -1.82 -28.90
C THR A 33 1.21 -3.06 -29.02
N TYR A 34 1.84 -3.49 -27.91
CA TYR A 34 2.69 -4.68 -27.87
C TYR A 34 1.91 -5.98 -27.60
N LEU A 35 0.61 -5.91 -27.31
CA LEU A 35 -0.17 -7.09 -26.89
C LEU A 35 -0.15 -8.19 -27.94
N TYR A 36 -0.36 -7.86 -29.23
CA TYR A 36 -0.35 -8.86 -30.31
C TYR A 36 1.01 -9.52 -30.48
N ALA A 37 2.10 -8.74 -30.38
CA ALA A 37 3.47 -9.26 -30.45
C ALA A 37 3.77 -10.22 -29.28
N LEU A 38 3.38 -9.84 -28.06
CA LEU A 38 3.52 -10.69 -26.87
C LEU A 38 2.73 -11.98 -27.00
N CYS A 39 1.47 -11.93 -27.48
CA CYS A 39 0.66 -13.11 -27.71
C CYS A 39 1.27 -14.03 -28.78
N PHE A 40 1.79 -13.48 -29.88
CA PHE A 40 2.45 -14.26 -30.92
C PHE A 40 3.68 -15.00 -30.40
N VAL A 41 4.58 -14.28 -29.68
CA VAL A 41 5.79 -14.90 -29.09
C VAL A 41 5.42 -15.91 -28.01
N PHE A 42 4.35 -15.66 -27.22
CA PHE A 42 3.82 -16.61 -26.24
C PHE A 42 3.37 -17.91 -26.90
N VAL A 43 2.55 -17.86 -27.95
CA VAL A 43 2.10 -19.05 -28.69
C VAL A 43 3.29 -19.79 -29.24
N LEU A 44 4.27 -19.10 -29.83
CA LEU A 44 5.50 -19.70 -30.34
C LEU A 44 6.30 -20.43 -29.24
N SER A 45 6.41 -19.79 -28.04
CA SER A 45 7.12 -20.40 -26.91
C SER A 45 6.42 -21.66 -26.37
N VAL A 46 5.07 -21.67 -26.37
CA VAL A 46 4.26 -22.85 -25.98
C VAL A 46 4.42 -23.98 -27.00
N LEU A 47 4.42 -23.67 -28.29
CA LEU A 47 4.68 -24.66 -29.37
C LEU A 47 6.07 -25.25 -29.25
N LEU A 48 7.10 -24.42 -29.04
CA LEU A 48 8.47 -24.89 -28.80
C LEU A 48 8.55 -25.77 -27.55
N SER A 49 7.85 -25.42 -26.46
CA SER A 49 7.77 -26.24 -25.25
C SER A 49 7.18 -27.63 -25.57
N SER A 50 6.14 -27.69 -26.38
CA SER A 50 5.52 -28.96 -26.80
C SER A 50 6.47 -29.80 -27.64
N ILE A 51 7.17 -29.18 -28.59
CA ILE A 51 8.20 -29.87 -29.43
C ILE A 51 9.31 -30.44 -28.56
N PHE A 52 9.84 -29.67 -27.62
CA PHE A 52 10.91 -30.11 -26.72
C PHE A 52 10.44 -31.17 -25.71
N TYR A 53 9.18 -31.16 -25.30
CA TYR A 53 8.60 -32.20 -24.45
C TYR A 53 8.60 -33.58 -25.11
N PHE A 54 8.21 -33.66 -26.40
CA PHE A 54 8.17 -34.91 -27.17
C PHE A 54 9.53 -35.35 -27.68
N SER A 55 10.57 -34.52 -27.58
CA SER A 55 11.90 -34.87 -27.99
C SER A 55 12.53 -35.96 -27.11
N LYS A 56 13.06 -37.01 -27.74
CA LYS A 56 13.74 -38.11 -27.04
C LYS A 56 15.19 -37.78 -26.65
N THR A 57 15.75 -36.68 -27.15
CA THR A 57 17.16 -36.31 -26.97
C THR A 57 17.39 -35.62 -25.65
N TYR A 58 18.22 -36.18 -24.76
CA TYR A 58 18.48 -35.64 -23.41
C TYR A 58 18.99 -34.18 -23.41
N ARG A 59 19.83 -33.79 -24.35
CA ARG A 59 20.34 -32.43 -24.49
C ARG A 59 19.25 -31.38 -24.75
N ILE A 60 18.16 -31.76 -25.40
CA ILE A 60 17.07 -30.87 -25.78
C ILE A 60 16.06 -30.71 -24.61
N ARG A 61 16.01 -31.65 -23.67
CA ARG A 61 15.18 -31.55 -22.46
C ARG A 61 15.50 -30.31 -21.61
N PHE A 62 16.74 -29.82 -21.62
CA PHE A 62 17.10 -28.57 -20.95
C PHE A 62 16.35 -27.37 -21.55
N LEU A 63 16.17 -27.33 -22.87
CA LEU A 63 15.43 -26.27 -23.56
C LEU A 63 13.94 -26.28 -23.23
N PHE A 64 13.36 -27.44 -22.88
CA PHE A 64 12.00 -27.51 -22.39
C PHE A 64 11.78 -26.63 -21.13
N GLY A 65 12.66 -26.72 -20.14
CA GLY A 65 12.57 -25.91 -18.93
C GLY A 65 12.69 -24.40 -19.20
N ILE A 66 13.53 -24.01 -20.14
CA ILE A 66 13.71 -22.61 -20.57
C ILE A 66 12.46 -22.13 -21.31
N SER A 67 11.94 -22.88 -22.26
CA SER A 67 10.77 -22.48 -23.06
C SER A 67 9.51 -22.38 -22.20
N VAL A 68 9.30 -23.27 -21.21
CA VAL A 68 8.22 -23.17 -20.25
C VAL A 68 8.38 -21.91 -19.38
N SER A 69 9.57 -21.62 -18.86
CA SER A 69 9.82 -20.41 -18.09
C SER A 69 9.58 -19.15 -18.91
N LEU A 70 9.98 -19.14 -20.18
CA LEU A 70 9.72 -18.06 -21.13
C LEU A 70 8.21 -17.88 -21.37
N SER A 71 7.46 -18.97 -21.52
CA SER A 71 6.00 -18.90 -21.68
C SER A 71 5.34 -18.22 -20.47
N PHE A 72 5.73 -18.55 -19.24
CA PHE A 72 5.18 -17.91 -18.05
C PHE A 72 5.64 -16.46 -17.87
N LEU A 73 6.85 -16.11 -18.31
CA LEU A 73 7.32 -14.73 -18.34
C LEU A 73 6.46 -13.89 -19.32
N LEU A 74 6.22 -14.39 -20.53
CA LEU A 74 5.39 -13.73 -21.53
C LEU A 74 3.92 -13.64 -21.08
N LEU A 75 3.40 -14.70 -20.42
CA LEU A 75 2.08 -14.68 -19.81
C LEU A 75 1.96 -13.56 -18.76
N GLY A 76 2.97 -13.37 -17.92
CA GLY A 76 3.03 -12.27 -16.98
C GLY A 76 2.93 -10.90 -17.65
N GLY A 77 3.67 -10.71 -18.75
CA GLY A 77 3.60 -9.47 -19.54
C GLY A 77 2.23 -9.25 -20.17
N ILE A 78 1.63 -10.27 -20.76
CA ILE A 78 0.29 -10.21 -21.36
C ILE A 78 -0.76 -9.81 -20.30
N LEU A 79 -0.75 -10.48 -19.15
CA LEU A 79 -1.70 -10.20 -18.06
C LEU A 79 -1.54 -8.77 -17.53
N PHE A 80 -0.30 -8.27 -17.44
CA PHE A 80 -0.03 -6.89 -17.03
C PHE A 80 -0.61 -5.88 -18.02
N VAL A 81 -0.34 -6.03 -19.31
CA VAL A 81 -0.83 -5.14 -20.37
C VAL A 81 -2.36 -5.12 -20.41
N ILE A 82 -3.00 -6.31 -20.36
CA ILE A 82 -4.47 -6.41 -20.30
C ILE A 82 -5.02 -5.69 -19.05
N SER A 83 -4.38 -5.85 -17.90
CA SER A 83 -4.80 -5.16 -16.67
C SER A 83 -4.66 -3.65 -16.79
N LEU A 84 -3.60 -3.17 -17.42
CA LEU A 84 -3.36 -1.74 -17.63
C LEU A 84 -4.41 -1.13 -18.57
N GLU A 85 -4.72 -1.78 -19.69
CA GLU A 85 -5.78 -1.34 -20.61
C GLU A 85 -7.16 -1.34 -19.96
N ASN A 86 -7.44 -2.32 -19.13
CA ASN A 86 -8.70 -2.36 -18.38
C ASN A 86 -8.85 -1.20 -17.38
N ILE A 87 -7.76 -0.61 -16.91
CA ILE A 87 -7.76 0.55 -16.01
C ILE A 87 -7.80 1.85 -16.83
N HIS A 88 -7.03 1.91 -17.90
CA HIS A 88 -6.92 3.11 -18.72
C HIS A 88 -8.28 3.48 -19.34
N HIS A 89 -8.63 4.77 -19.30
CA HIS A 89 -9.79 5.34 -19.95
C HIS A 89 -9.51 6.81 -20.27
N GLU A 90 -9.79 7.21 -21.48
CA GLU A 90 -9.74 8.62 -21.89
C GLU A 90 -10.98 9.34 -21.39
N TRP A 91 -10.81 10.21 -20.41
CA TRP A 91 -11.87 11.03 -19.86
C TRP A 91 -12.02 12.30 -20.68
N ASP A 92 -13.27 12.75 -20.88
CA ASP A 92 -13.54 14.01 -21.58
C ASP A 92 -12.87 15.18 -20.84
N SER A 93 -12.25 16.09 -21.61
CA SER A 93 -11.61 17.30 -21.08
C SER A 93 -12.61 18.27 -20.42
N ASP A 94 -13.89 18.18 -20.78
CA ASP A 94 -14.96 19.05 -20.30
C ASP A 94 -15.71 18.46 -19.10
N LYS A 95 -16.42 19.33 -18.36
CA LYS A 95 -17.28 18.91 -17.24
C LYS A 95 -18.48 18.13 -17.77
N ALA A 96 -18.43 16.82 -17.69
CA ALA A 96 -19.52 15.93 -18.06
C ALA A 96 -20.39 15.53 -16.85
N VAL A 97 -21.55 14.95 -17.14
CA VAL A 97 -22.47 14.41 -16.13
C VAL A 97 -22.28 12.89 -16.07
N TYR A 98 -22.06 12.40 -14.85
CA TYR A 98 -21.80 10.99 -14.59
C TYR A 98 -22.86 10.39 -13.69
N VAL A 99 -23.17 9.11 -13.91
CA VAL A 99 -23.91 8.26 -12.96
C VAL A 99 -22.95 7.21 -12.43
N ALA A 100 -22.79 7.16 -11.11
CA ALA A 100 -21.87 6.23 -10.47
C ALA A 100 -22.47 5.59 -9.22
N SER A 101 -21.97 4.41 -8.88
CA SER A 101 -22.26 3.70 -7.63
C SER A 101 -21.08 3.77 -6.67
N VAL A 102 -21.35 3.98 -5.38
CA VAL A 102 -20.35 4.06 -4.32
C VAL A 102 -19.86 2.66 -3.96
N CYS A 103 -18.58 2.36 -4.25
CA CYS A 103 -18.01 1.01 -4.11
C CYS A 103 -17.25 0.78 -2.80
N ASP A 104 -16.93 1.84 -2.07
CA ASP A 104 -16.20 1.77 -0.80
C ASP A 104 -16.95 2.57 0.28
N ILE A 105 -16.57 2.39 1.54
CA ILE A 105 -17.13 3.16 2.65
C ILE A 105 -16.61 4.60 2.56
N PRO A 106 -17.51 5.61 2.48
CA PRO A 106 -17.11 7.00 2.42
C PRO A 106 -16.32 7.43 3.66
N ARG A 107 -15.20 8.15 3.47
CA ARG A 107 -14.32 8.62 4.54
C ARG A 107 -14.22 10.13 4.52
N VAL A 108 -14.37 10.76 5.66
CA VAL A 108 -14.18 12.21 5.79
C VAL A 108 -12.68 12.52 5.74
N LYS A 109 -12.30 13.42 4.81
CA LYS A 109 -10.93 13.90 4.66
C LYS A 109 -10.91 15.43 4.61
N GLY A 110 -10.71 16.06 5.76
CA GLY A 110 -10.81 17.51 5.91
C GLY A 110 -12.23 18.00 5.61
N LYS A 111 -12.40 18.85 4.59
CA LYS A 111 -13.70 19.41 4.17
C LYS A 111 -14.43 18.54 3.14
N THR A 112 -13.83 17.46 2.67
CA THR A 112 -14.40 16.60 1.63
C THR A 112 -14.63 15.20 2.16
N ILE A 113 -15.54 14.48 1.51
CA ILE A 113 -15.74 13.05 1.71
C ILE A 113 -15.12 12.33 0.51
N GLN A 114 -14.38 11.29 0.75
CA GLN A 114 -13.64 10.52 -0.25
C GLN A 114 -14.16 9.08 -0.30
N ALA A 115 -14.47 8.56 -1.49
CA ALA A 115 -14.65 7.13 -1.73
C ALA A 115 -14.32 6.74 -3.16
N ALA A 116 -14.02 5.45 -3.37
CA ALA A 116 -13.99 4.88 -4.71
C ALA A 116 -15.43 4.69 -5.21
N VAL A 117 -15.70 5.16 -6.43
CA VAL A 117 -16.99 5.00 -7.08
C VAL A 117 -16.80 4.35 -8.44
N ASN A 118 -17.75 3.51 -8.84
CA ASN A 118 -17.78 2.93 -10.17
C ASN A 118 -18.69 3.79 -11.08
N VAL A 119 -18.11 4.43 -12.08
CA VAL A 119 -18.85 5.19 -13.10
C VAL A 119 -19.54 4.22 -14.02
N GLU A 120 -20.87 4.17 -13.94
CA GLU A 120 -21.70 3.29 -14.78
C GLU A 120 -21.94 3.89 -16.15
N LYS A 121 -22.23 5.20 -16.20
CA LYS A 121 -22.59 5.93 -17.42
C LYS A 121 -22.04 7.35 -17.38
N VAL A 122 -21.69 7.85 -18.55
CA VAL A 122 -21.36 9.26 -18.81
C VAL A 122 -22.33 9.83 -19.84
N LYS A 123 -22.76 11.06 -19.61
CA LYS A 123 -23.55 11.79 -20.60
C LYS A 123 -22.60 12.49 -21.56
N ASP A 124 -22.57 12.06 -22.79
CA ASP A 124 -21.79 12.70 -23.86
C ASP A 124 -22.22 14.16 -24.03
N VAL A 125 -21.29 15.07 -23.97
CA VAL A 125 -21.54 16.53 -24.05
C VAL A 125 -22.02 16.92 -25.44
N ALA A 126 -21.51 16.25 -26.49
CA ALA A 126 -21.83 16.56 -27.89
C ALA A 126 -23.18 15.99 -28.32
N THR A 127 -23.47 14.73 -27.97
CA THR A 127 -24.68 14.02 -28.46
C THR A 127 -25.83 14.03 -27.46
N GLY A 128 -25.56 14.37 -26.19
CA GLY A 128 -26.53 14.29 -25.09
C GLY A 128 -26.94 12.86 -24.71
N SER A 129 -26.37 11.84 -25.34
CA SER A 129 -26.66 10.43 -25.11
C SER A 129 -25.86 9.87 -23.95
N TRP A 130 -26.38 8.81 -23.31
CA TRP A 130 -25.68 8.13 -22.22
C TRP A 130 -24.82 6.99 -22.78
N LYS A 131 -23.51 7.04 -22.52
CA LYS A 131 -22.54 5.98 -22.86
C LYS A 131 -22.20 5.17 -21.61
N PRO A 132 -22.21 3.82 -21.67
CA PRO A 132 -21.73 2.99 -20.55
C PRO A 132 -20.20 3.05 -20.46
N VAL A 133 -19.64 3.18 -19.25
CA VAL A 133 -18.18 3.30 -19.03
C VAL A 133 -17.65 2.15 -18.17
N ASN A 134 -18.25 1.88 -17.02
CA ASN A 134 -17.85 0.84 -16.06
C ASN A 134 -16.38 0.91 -15.63
N LYS A 135 -15.93 2.08 -15.14
CA LYS A 135 -14.56 2.32 -14.64
C LYS A 135 -14.60 2.87 -13.22
N GLN A 136 -13.61 2.49 -12.41
CA GLN A 136 -13.49 3.01 -11.04
C GLN A 136 -12.71 4.32 -11.02
N ILE A 137 -13.25 5.31 -10.31
CA ILE A 137 -12.60 6.59 -10.04
C ILE A 137 -12.59 6.88 -8.54
N LEU A 138 -11.63 7.68 -8.10
CA LEU A 138 -11.59 8.19 -6.74
C LEU A 138 -12.28 9.54 -6.70
N LEU A 139 -13.44 9.59 -6.04
CA LEU A 139 -14.26 10.78 -5.96
C LEU A 139 -14.08 11.49 -4.62
N TYR A 140 -13.87 12.80 -4.69
CA TYR A 140 -13.88 13.71 -3.55
C TYR A 140 -15.09 14.61 -3.69
N TRP A 141 -16.05 14.57 -2.76
CA TRP A 141 -17.21 15.46 -2.81
C TRP A 141 -17.35 16.25 -1.52
N MET A 142 -17.86 17.47 -1.65
CA MET A 142 -18.23 18.28 -0.49
C MET A 142 -19.59 17.84 0.03
N PRO A 143 -19.76 17.73 1.37
CA PRO A 143 -21.07 17.45 1.95
C PRO A 143 -22.07 18.56 1.55
N ASP A 144 -23.30 18.16 1.31
CA ASP A 144 -24.40 19.06 1.00
C ASP A 144 -25.50 18.85 2.04
N SER A 145 -25.90 19.91 2.72
CA SER A 145 -26.95 19.86 3.76
C SER A 145 -28.33 19.47 3.19
N MET A 146 -28.54 19.68 1.89
CA MET A 146 -29.77 19.32 1.18
C MET A 146 -29.83 17.83 0.79
N GLN A 147 -28.73 17.10 0.86
CA GLN A 147 -28.63 15.71 0.43
C GLN A 147 -28.33 14.77 1.61
N PRO A 148 -28.98 13.60 1.66
CA PRO A 148 -28.64 12.60 2.67
C PRO A 148 -27.24 12.07 2.45
N PRO A 149 -26.51 11.66 3.52
CA PRO A 149 -25.16 11.14 3.40
C PRO A 149 -25.16 9.88 2.55
N LEU A 150 -24.19 9.80 1.62
CA LEU A 150 -23.98 8.64 0.78
C LEU A 150 -23.38 7.48 1.56
N GLN A 151 -23.87 6.29 1.30
CA GLN A 151 -23.39 5.03 1.86
C GLN A 151 -22.86 4.12 0.76
N CYS A 152 -22.11 3.07 1.14
CA CYS A 152 -21.69 2.04 0.21
C CYS A 152 -22.91 1.39 -0.44
N GLY A 153 -22.93 1.28 -1.77
CA GLY A 153 -24.07 0.78 -2.55
C GLY A 153 -25.02 1.86 -3.05
N ASP A 154 -24.94 3.10 -2.60
CA ASP A 154 -25.77 4.18 -3.13
C ASP A 154 -25.33 4.57 -4.54
N ARG A 155 -26.31 4.98 -5.35
CA ARG A 155 -26.05 5.59 -6.66
C ARG A 155 -26.13 7.10 -6.55
N MET A 156 -25.25 7.77 -7.26
CA MET A 156 -25.23 9.22 -7.35
C MET A 156 -25.08 9.69 -8.80
N CYS A 157 -25.66 10.84 -9.06
CA CYS A 157 -25.43 11.58 -10.29
C CYS A 157 -24.62 12.83 -9.93
N PHE A 158 -23.55 13.10 -10.66
CA PHE A 158 -22.71 14.27 -10.39
C PHE A 158 -22.16 14.87 -11.67
N ARG A 159 -21.83 16.16 -11.61
CA ARG A 159 -21.16 16.89 -12.69
C ARG A 159 -19.77 17.30 -12.24
N ALA A 160 -18.75 16.80 -12.95
CA ALA A 160 -17.36 17.12 -12.66
C ALA A 160 -16.48 16.97 -13.90
N HIS A 161 -15.28 17.50 -13.81
CA HIS A 161 -14.16 17.12 -14.66
C HIS A 161 -13.46 15.91 -14.00
N VAL A 162 -13.36 14.81 -14.72
CA VAL A 162 -12.59 13.62 -14.29
C VAL A 162 -11.27 13.68 -15.00
N GLY A 163 -10.18 13.82 -14.24
CA GLY A 163 -8.82 13.79 -14.76
C GLY A 163 -8.12 12.48 -14.44
N MET A 164 -7.06 12.15 -15.19
CA MET A 164 -6.16 11.07 -14.81
C MET A 164 -5.58 11.36 -13.41
N PRO A 165 -5.30 10.34 -12.60
CA PRO A 165 -4.64 10.56 -11.32
C PRO A 165 -3.31 11.28 -11.55
N MET A 166 -3.20 12.52 -11.07
CA MET A 166 -1.95 13.28 -11.24
C MET A 166 -0.84 12.66 -10.40
N SER A 167 0.28 12.49 -11.03
CA SER A 167 1.55 12.11 -10.42
C SER A 167 2.23 13.37 -9.89
N ASP A 168 1.80 13.86 -8.73
CA ASP A 168 2.65 14.74 -7.95
C ASP A 168 3.70 13.85 -7.29
N ALA A 169 4.86 13.71 -7.91
CA ALA A 169 5.98 13.07 -7.25
C ALA A 169 6.35 13.93 -6.03
N ASP A 170 5.85 13.56 -4.88
CA ASP A 170 6.24 14.14 -3.61
C ASP A 170 7.77 14.07 -3.46
N PHE A 171 8.35 14.95 -2.62
CA PHE A 171 9.77 14.97 -2.29
C PHE A 171 10.34 13.60 -1.85
N THR A 172 9.46 12.65 -1.53
CA THR A 172 9.79 11.26 -1.19
C THR A 172 10.00 10.38 -2.42
N GLY A 173 9.69 10.87 -3.65
CA GLY A 173 9.72 10.09 -4.89
C GLY A 173 8.56 9.10 -5.02
N PHE A 174 7.53 9.20 -4.15
CA PHE A 174 6.34 8.36 -4.23
C PHE A 174 5.34 8.94 -5.23
N ASP A 175 5.10 8.19 -6.31
CA ASP A 175 4.11 8.54 -7.33
C ASP A 175 2.70 8.08 -6.90
N TYR A 176 1.92 9.03 -6.35
CA TYR A 176 0.56 8.76 -5.91
C TYR A 176 -0.38 8.44 -7.07
N GLY A 177 -0.17 9.04 -8.24
CA GLY A 177 -0.96 8.76 -9.44
C GLY A 177 -0.79 7.32 -9.90
N GLN A 178 0.45 6.86 -10.03
CA GLN A 178 0.78 5.48 -10.37
C GLN A 178 0.26 4.48 -9.31
N TYR A 179 0.35 4.85 -8.02
CA TYR A 179 -0.22 4.04 -6.94
C TYR A 179 -1.74 3.84 -7.09
N LEU A 180 -2.50 4.91 -7.43
CA LEU A 180 -3.94 4.82 -7.64
C LEU A 180 -4.27 3.96 -8.87
N GLN A 181 -3.54 4.13 -9.97
CA GLN A 181 -3.71 3.29 -11.17
C GLN A 181 -3.48 1.81 -10.86
N ARG A 182 -2.43 1.48 -10.10
CA ARG A 182 -2.14 0.10 -9.65
C ARG A 182 -3.24 -0.47 -8.75
N GLN A 183 -4.05 0.39 -8.11
CA GLN A 183 -5.26 -0.02 -7.38
C GLN A 183 -6.51 -0.15 -8.24
N GLY A 184 -6.41 0.07 -9.55
CA GLY A 184 -7.52 -0.03 -10.48
C GLY A 184 -8.35 1.26 -10.63
N ILE A 185 -7.81 2.40 -10.16
CA ILE A 185 -8.47 3.70 -10.27
C ILE A 185 -8.02 4.37 -11.57
N SER A 186 -8.99 4.59 -12.47
CA SER A 186 -8.74 5.19 -13.79
C SER A 186 -8.79 6.71 -13.80
N GLY A 187 -9.33 7.35 -12.76
CA GLY A 187 -9.45 8.81 -12.70
C GLY A 187 -9.70 9.32 -11.30
N THR A 188 -9.55 10.64 -11.14
CA THR A 188 -9.88 11.37 -9.92
C THR A 188 -10.78 12.56 -10.25
N ALA A 189 -11.75 12.85 -9.37
CA ALA A 189 -12.63 14.00 -9.56
C ALA A 189 -12.98 14.67 -8.23
N ILE A 190 -13.19 15.99 -8.29
CA ILE A 190 -13.67 16.79 -7.16
C ILE A 190 -15.04 17.35 -7.51
N VAL A 191 -16.02 17.09 -6.62
CA VAL A 191 -17.40 17.54 -6.78
C VAL A 191 -17.75 18.52 -5.66
N TYR A 192 -18.18 19.70 -6.05
CA TYR A 192 -18.62 20.71 -5.10
C TYR A 192 -20.08 20.50 -4.66
N SER A 193 -20.46 21.06 -3.52
CA SER A 193 -21.85 21.08 -3.07
C SER A 193 -22.79 21.64 -4.16
N GLY A 194 -23.99 21.06 -4.31
CA GLY A 194 -24.94 21.41 -5.34
C GLY A 194 -24.71 20.76 -6.72
N TYR A 195 -23.54 20.16 -6.97
CA TYR A 195 -23.24 19.48 -8.23
C TYR A 195 -23.35 17.96 -8.16
N TRP A 196 -23.93 17.42 -7.11
CA TRP A 196 -24.24 16.00 -6.98
C TRP A 196 -25.60 15.77 -6.35
N ARG A 197 -26.21 14.63 -6.69
CA ARG A 197 -27.49 14.18 -6.12
C ARG A 197 -27.47 12.68 -5.89
N LYS A 198 -28.03 12.25 -4.76
CA LYS A 198 -28.28 10.83 -4.50
C LYS A 198 -29.47 10.38 -5.34
N LEU A 199 -29.32 9.25 -6.04
CA LEU A 199 -30.41 8.65 -6.81
C LEU A 199 -31.22 7.70 -5.91
N LEU A 200 -32.54 7.66 -6.12
CA LEU A 200 -33.46 6.84 -5.32
C LEU A 200 -33.28 5.33 -5.54
N GLN A 201 -32.81 4.94 -6.73
CA GLN A 201 -32.56 3.53 -7.03
C GLN A 201 -31.15 3.16 -6.58
N PRO A 202 -30.98 2.27 -5.57
CA PRO A 202 -29.66 1.77 -5.20
C PRO A 202 -29.07 0.94 -6.35
N SER A 203 -27.76 0.83 -6.39
CA SER A 203 -27.07 -0.10 -7.30
C SER A 203 -27.37 -1.55 -6.91
N THR A 204 -27.31 -2.48 -7.87
CA THR A 204 -27.21 -3.90 -7.51
C THR A 204 -25.91 -4.12 -6.74
N PRO A 205 -25.94 -4.52 -5.45
CA PRO A 205 -24.73 -4.58 -4.65
C PRO A 205 -23.82 -5.68 -5.18
N THR A 206 -22.59 -5.30 -5.52
CA THR A 206 -21.55 -6.28 -5.84
C THR A 206 -21.19 -7.11 -4.60
N PHE A 207 -20.55 -8.28 -4.81
CA PHE A 207 -20.12 -9.14 -3.71
C PHE A 207 -19.25 -8.38 -2.68
N LYS A 208 -18.36 -7.49 -3.15
CA LYS A 208 -17.55 -6.62 -2.30
C LYS A 208 -18.40 -5.63 -1.49
N MET A 209 -19.39 -5.00 -2.13
CA MET A 209 -20.29 -4.07 -1.43
C MET A 209 -21.09 -4.77 -0.33
N GLN A 210 -21.62 -5.97 -0.60
CA GLN A 210 -22.32 -6.78 0.40
C GLN A 210 -21.42 -7.09 1.61
N ALA A 211 -20.17 -7.45 1.36
CA ALA A 211 -19.17 -7.69 2.40
C ALA A 211 -18.93 -6.44 3.26
N LEU A 212 -18.76 -5.27 2.63
CA LEU A 212 -18.57 -4.00 3.33
C LEU A 212 -19.79 -3.59 4.16
N MET A 213 -21.01 -3.78 3.62
CA MET A 213 -22.26 -3.51 4.33
C MET A 213 -22.42 -4.42 5.56
N LEU A 214 -22.10 -5.71 5.43
CA LEU A 214 -22.14 -6.65 6.56
C LEU A 214 -21.10 -6.27 7.63
N ARG A 215 -19.88 -5.90 7.22
CA ARG A 215 -18.86 -5.39 8.14
C ARG A 215 -19.35 -4.18 8.92
N GLU A 216 -20.01 -3.24 8.26
CA GLU A 216 -20.56 -2.05 8.91
C GLU A 216 -21.64 -2.40 9.94
N GLN A 217 -22.49 -3.39 9.67
CA GLN A 217 -23.48 -3.88 10.64
C GLN A 217 -22.80 -4.44 11.90
N ILE A 218 -21.71 -5.20 11.76
CA ILE A 218 -20.94 -5.70 12.91
C ILE A 218 -20.34 -4.55 13.71
N VAL A 219 -19.75 -3.54 13.04
CA VAL A 219 -19.20 -2.36 13.71
C VAL A 219 -20.30 -1.57 14.44
N LYS A 220 -21.51 -1.48 13.88
CA LYS A 220 -22.68 -0.90 14.58
C LYS A 220 -23.02 -1.69 15.84
N LYS A 221 -22.90 -3.03 15.82
CA LYS A 221 -23.10 -3.86 17.02
C LYS A 221 -22.02 -3.60 18.09
N PHE A 222 -20.75 -3.40 17.69
CA PHE A 222 -19.71 -3.04 18.67
C PHE A 222 -20.00 -1.71 19.38
N ARG A 223 -20.63 -0.74 18.71
CA ARG A 223 -21.04 0.52 19.35
C ARG A 223 -22.03 0.35 20.51
N THR A 224 -22.80 -0.73 20.51
CA THR A 224 -23.73 -1.03 21.61
C THR A 224 -23.02 -1.48 22.90
N TRP A 225 -21.72 -1.73 22.84
CA TRP A 225 -20.91 -2.14 24.00
C TRP A 225 -20.46 -0.96 24.88
N ASN A 226 -20.79 0.30 24.51
CA ASN A 226 -20.45 1.52 25.23
C ASN A 226 -18.96 1.65 25.59
N LEU A 227 -18.08 1.26 24.67
CA LEU A 227 -16.63 1.39 24.78
C LEU A 227 -16.19 2.81 24.35
N GLU A 228 -15.06 3.27 24.85
CA GLU A 228 -14.41 4.50 24.35
C GLU A 228 -14.09 4.40 22.86
N ASP A 229 -14.07 5.55 22.17
CA ASP A 229 -13.86 5.59 20.71
C ASP A 229 -12.53 4.96 20.27
N ASP A 230 -11.46 5.15 21.02
CA ASP A 230 -10.14 4.58 20.72
C ASP A 230 -10.12 3.07 20.90
N VAL A 231 -10.76 2.55 21.97
CA VAL A 231 -10.91 1.12 22.22
C VAL A 231 -11.75 0.49 21.10
N LEU A 232 -12.87 1.13 20.77
CA LEU A 232 -13.75 0.69 19.69
C LEU A 232 -13.03 0.68 18.34
N ALA A 233 -12.21 1.69 18.04
CA ALA A 233 -11.43 1.78 16.82
C ALA A 233 -10.43 0.62 16.68
N ILE A 234 -9.75 0.28 17.77
CA ILE A 234 -8.78 -0.81 17.80
C ILE A 234 -9.47 -2.18 17.68
N ILE A 235 -10.55 -2.41 18.44
CA ILE A 235 -11.32 -3.66 18.32
C ILE A 235 -11.83 -3.83 16.89
N SER A 236 -12.40 -2.79 16.29
CA SER A 236 -12.91 -2.83 14.92
C SER A 236 -11.80 -3.11 13.89
N ALA A 237 -10.61 -2.51 14.09
CA ALA A 237 -9.47 -2.75 13.22
C ALA A 237 -8.92 -4.17 13.33
N LEU A 238 -8.78 -4.69 14.56
CA LEU A 238 -8.21 -6.01 14.84
C LEU A 238 -9.14 -7.17 14.50
N THR A 239 -10.47 -6.97 14.57
CA THR A 239 -11.43 -8.08 14.41
C THR A 239 -12.08 -8.12 13.04
N VAL A 240 -12.53 -6.98 12.51
CA VAL A 240 -13.21 -6.91 11.20
C VAL A 240 -12.45 -6.07 10.17
N GLY A 241 -11.29 -5.51 10.52
CA GLY A 241 -10.44 -4.76 9.60
C GLY A 241 -10.95 -3.35 9.28
N ASP A 242 -11.86 -2.81 10.07
CA ASP A 242 -12.32 -1.43 9.88
C ASP A 242 -11.36 -0.43 10.52
N LYS A 243 -10.64 0.28 9.66
CA LYS A 243 -9.65 1.31 10.05
C LYS A 243 -10.21 2.73 10.00
N SER A 244 -11.49 2.89 9.70
CA SER A 244 -12.10 4.21 9.45
C SER A 244 -12.04 5.13 10.66
N LYS A 245 -12.07 4.56 11.86
CA LYS A 245 -12.06 5.28 13.14
C LYS A 245 -10.68 5.45 13.77
N LEU A 246 -9.63 4.82 13.21
CA LEU A 246 -8.27 4.97 13.72
C LEU A 246 -7.77 6.41 13.51
N THR A 247 -7.51 7.12 14.60
CA THR A 247 -6.94 8.47 14.59
C THR A 247 -5.52 8.47 14.03
N ARG A 248 -5.02 9.66 13.65
CA ARG A 248 -3.62 9.81 13.23
C ARG A 248 -2.66 9.52 14.37
N GLU A 249 -3.05 9.89 15.59
CA GLU A 249 -2.28 9.68 16.81
C GLU A 249 -2.09 8.19 17.09
N ILE A 250 -3.16 7.38 17.13
CA ILE A 250 -3.07 5.93 17.31
C ILE A 250 -2.16 5.30 16.24
N LYS A 251 -2.33 5.71 14.97
CA LYS A 251 -1.48 5.18 13.89
C LYS A 251 -0.01 5.55 14.09
N ALA A 252 0.30 6.77 14.53
CA ALA A 252 1.67 7.22 14.80
C ALA A 252 2.28 6.45 15.98
N THR A 253 1.53 6.26 17.08
CA THR A 253 1.95 5.49 18.26
C THR A 253 2.32 4.05 17.90
N TYR A 254 1.42 3.35 17.21
CA TYR A 254 1.65 1.96 16.80
C TYR A 254 2.76 1.84 15.74
N ASN A 255 2.97 2.88 14.93
CA ASN A 255 4.07 2.92 13.97
C ASN A 255 5.42 3.10 14.68
N ALA A 256 5.51 4.03 15.61
CA ALA A 256 6.71 4.26 16.41
C ALA A 256 7.09 3.03 17.25
N ALA A 257 6.09 2.34 17.81
CA ALA A 257 6.29 1.07 18.51
C ALA A 257 6.62 -0.13 17.59
N GLY A 258 6.46 0.01 16.25
CA GLY A 258 6.78 -1.04 15.27
C GLY A 258 5.72 -2.12 15.10
N VAL A 259 4.49 -1.86 15.52
CA VAL A 259 3.38 -2.81 15.50
C VAL A 259 2.19 -2.36 14.64
N SER A 260 2.40 -1.42 13.72
CA SER A 260 1.35 -0.96 12.78
C SER A 260 0.72 -2.10 11.99
N HIS A 261 1.47 -3.17 11.72
CA HIS A 261 1.00 -4.34 11.00
C HIS A 261 -0.12 -5.09 11.72
N ILE A 262 -0.26 -4.91 13.03
CA ILE A 262 -1.32 -5.52 13.84
C ILE A 262 -2.63 -4.75 13.68
N LEU A 263 -2.61 -3.42 13.52
CA LEU A 263 -3.80 -2.63 13.19
C LEU A 263 -4.40 -2.97 11.81
N ALA A 264 -3.71 -3.82 11.05
CA ALA A 264 -4.26 -4.44 9.86
C ALA A 264 -4.50 -5.92 10.15
N LEU A 265 -5.63 -6.45 9.68
CA LEU A 265 -5.84 -7.89 9.71
C LEU A 265 -4.67 -8.59 9.01
N SER A 266 -4.01 -9.49 9.73
CA SER A 266 -2.77 -10.14 9.30
C SER A 266 -2.91 -11.65 9.25
N GLY A 267 -1.87 -12.33 8.73
CA GLY A 267 -1.77 -13.78 8.77
C GLY A 267 -1.85 -14.37 10.18
N LEU A 268 -1.40 -13.62 11.20
CA LEU A 268 -1.53 -14.03 12.61
C LEU A 268 -3.00 -14.21 13.01
N HIS A 269 -3.88 -13.28 12.65
CA HIS A 269 -5.33 -13.38 12.94
C HIS A 269 -5.96 -14.61 12.31
N ILE A 270 -5.58 -14.92 11.06
CA ILE A 270 -6.05 -16.14 10.37
C ILE A 270 -5.47 -17.40 11.02
N GLY A 271 -4.21 -17.35 11.46
CA GLY A 271 -3.57 -18.42 12.23
C GLY A 271 -4.32 -18.72 13.54
N ILE A 272 -4.66 -17.68 14.31
CA ILE A 272 -5.43 -17.80 15.55
C ILE A 272 -6.82 -18.39 15.27
N LEU A 273 -7.53 -17.82 14.29
CA LEU A 273 -8.87 -18.28 13.92
C LEU A 273 -8.83 -19.74 13.46
N SER A 274 -7.85 -20.11 12.63
CA SER A 274 -7.68 -21.49 12.16
C SER A 274 -7.37 -22.46 13.30
N MET A 275 -6.62 -22.02 14.31
CA MET A 275 -6.32 -22.81 15.52
C MET A 275 -7.60 -23.03 16.35
N ILE A 276 -8.39 -21.98 16.58
CA ILE A 276 -9.68 -22.08 17.30
C ILE A 276 -10.63 -23.03 16.57
N LEU A 277 -10.78 -22.87 15.24
CA LEU A 277 -11.63 -23.74 14.43
C LEU A 277 -11.11 -25.18 14.40
N SER A 278 -9.79 -25.39 14.34
CA SER A 278 -9.19 -26.72 14.38
C SER A 278 -9.44 -27.42 15.73
N TRP A 279 -9.42 -26.69 16.82
CA TRP A 279 -9.76 -27.18 18.15
C TRP A 279 -11.26 -27.49 18.24
N LEU A 280 -12.13 -26.61 17.75
CA LEU A 280 -13.58 -26.80 17.74
C LEU A 280 -14.00 -28.06 16.95
N PHE A 281 -13.40 -28.26 15.76
CA PHE A 281 -13.68 -29.40 14.90
C PHE A 281 -12.79 -30.64 15.17
N TYR A 282 -11.98 -30.62 16.24
CA TYR A 282 -11.13 -31.75 16.60
C TYR A 282 -11.93 -33.07 16.83
N PRO A 283 -13.10 -33.07 17.51
CA PRO A 283 -13.90 -34.29 17.67
C PRO A 283 -14.33 -34.88 16.33
N LEU A 284 -14.67 -34.03 15.34
CA LEU A 284 -15.11 -34.47 14.02
C LEU A 284 -14.00 -35.23 13.26
N ARG A 285 -12.72 -34.88 13.49
CA ARG A 285 -11.58 -35.57 12.85
C ARG A 285 -11.38 -37.01 13.29
N ARG A 286 -12.04 -37.44 14.38
CA ARG A 286 -11.99 -38.83 14.90
C ARG A 286 -12.96 -39.76 14.17
N VAL A 287 -13.91 -39.25 13.41
CA VAL A 287 -14.89 -40.03 12.64
C VAL A 287 -14.29 -40.35 11.26
N CYS A 288 -14.68 -41.50 10.69
CA CYS A 288 -14.28 -41.90 9.35
C CYS A 288 -14.71 -40.84 8.32
N GLY A 289 -13.76 -40.36 7.49
CA GLY A 289 -14.00 -39.23 6.58
C GLY A 289 -14.03 -37.85 7.25
N GLY A 290 -14.05 -37.77 8.58
CA GLY A 290 -14.19 -36.52 9.33
C GLY A 290 -13.04 -35.52 9.14
N LYS A 291 -11.84 -35.99 8.79
CA LYS A 291 -10.71 -35.11 8.43
C LYS A 291 -11.06 -34.20 7.25
N TRP A 292 -11.67 -34.75 6.20
CA TRP A 292 -12.11 -34.02 5.01
C TRP A 292 -13.21 -33.02 5.34
N ILE A 293 -14.22 -33.46 6.09
CA ILE A 293 -15.34 -32.60 6.49
C ILE A 293 -14.84 -31.44 7.36
N ALA A 294 -14.00 -31.71 8.36
CA ALA A 294 -13.43 -30.69 9.22
C ALA A 294 -12.59 -29.69 8.43
N SER A 295 -11.75 -30.16 7.50
CA SER A 295 -10.91 -29.29 6.65
C SER A 295 -11.76 -28.40 5.74
N PHE A 296 -12.81 -28.96 5.12
CA PHE A 296 -13.75 -28.21 4.29
C PHE A 296 -14.50 -27.12 5.10
N LEU A 297 -14.98 -27.48 6.30
CA LEU A 297 -15.64 -26.52 7.19
C LEU A 297 -14.70 -25.40 7.64
N ILE A 298 -13.46 -25.74 8.02
CA ILE A 298 -12.47 -24.73 8.43
C ILE A 298 -12.19 -23.78 7.28
N VAL A 299 -11.91 -24.28 6.08
CA VAL A 299 -11.66 -23.44 4.91
C VAL A 299 -12.88 -22.58 4.59
N GLY A 300 -14.08 -23.16 4.59
CA GLY A 300 -15.33 -22.42 4.35
C GLY A 300 -15.58 -21.30 5.36
N LEU A 301 -15.34 -21.54 6.65
CA LEU A 301 -15.46 -20.52 7.69
C LEU A 301 -14.39 -19.42 7.58
N LEU A 302 -13.16 -19.78 7.20
CA LEU A 302 -12.12 -18.79 6.94
C LEU A 302 -12.47 -17.89 5.74
N TRP A 303 -13.04 -18.44 4.66
CA TRP A 303 -13.55 -17.63 3.56
C TRP A 303 -14.78 -16.82 3.96
N GLY A 304 -15.63 -17.32 4.85
CA GLY A 304 -16.67 -16.53 5.51
C GLY A 304 -16.09 -15.32 6.28
N PHE A 305 -14.99 -15.52 6.99
CA PHE A 305 -14.29 -14.43 7.67
C PHE A 305 -13.65 -13.43 6.68
N VAL A 306 -13.13 -13.87 5.53
CA VAL A 306 -12.69 -12.98 4.45
C VAL A 306 -13.83 -12.06 4.02
N PHE A 307 -15.02 -12.62 3.87
CA PHE A 307 -16.21 -11.84 3.52
C PHE A 307 -16.57 -10.85 4.63
N LEU A 308 -16.63 -11.28 5.90
CA LEU A 308 -16.88 -10.43 7.06
C LEU A 308 -15.87 -9.27 7.19
N SER A 309 -14.60 -9.50 6.82
CA SER A 309 -13.56 -8.48 6.86
C SER A 309 -13.62 -7.48 5.70
N GLY A 310 -14.64 -7.55 4.84
CA GLY A 310 -14.79 -6.67 3.67
C GLY A 310 -13.80 -6.99 2.54
N LEU A 311 -13.42 -8.25 2.38
CA LEU A 311 -12.50 -8.74 1.35
C LEU A 311 -11.11 -8.04 1.41
N SER A 312 -10.61 -7.83 2.62
CA SER A 312 -9.29 -7.22 2.82
C SER A 312 -8.19 -8.02 2.11
N PRO A 313 -7.33 -7.39 1.26
CA PRO A 313 -6.29 -8.09 0.51
C PRO A 313 -5.33 -8.92 1.38
N SER A 314 -5.02 -8.44 2.60
CA SER A 314 -4.16 -9.15 3.55
C SER A 314 -4.80 -10.45 4.03
N VAL A 315 -6.11 -10.42 4.32
CA VAL A 315 -6.87 -11.60 4.78
C VAL A 315 -7.02 -12.60 3.64
N ILE A 316 -7.31 -12.14 2.42
CA ILE A 316 -7.39 -13.00 1.22
C ILE A 316 -6.08 -13.76 1.05
N ARG A 317 -4.92 -13.08 1.11
CA ARG A 317 -3.60 -13.74 1.00
C ARG A 317 -3.42 -14.85 2.04
N ALA A 318 -3.69 -14.51 3.30
CA ALA A 318 -3.50 -15.45 4.40
C ALA A 318 -4.43 -16.67 4.29
N VAL A 319 -5.70 -16.45 3.96
CA VAL A 319 -6.69 -17.55 3.81
C VAL A 319 -6.39 -18.40 2.57
N THR A 320 -5.98 -17.81 1.45
CA THR A 320 -5.56 -18.55 0.25
C THR A 320 -4.37 -19.45 0.57
N MET A 321 -3.34 -18.90 1.27
CA MET A 321 -2.16 -19.67 1.68
C MET A 321 -2.53 -20.82 2.63
N PHE A 322 -3.37 -20.53 3.61
CA PHE A 322 -3.86 -21.56 4.54
C PHE A 322 -4.71 -22.63 3.84
N SER A 323 -5.60 -22.22 2.93
CA SER A 323 -6.42 -23.14 2.13
C SER A 323 -5.54 -24.07 1.27
N ALA A 324 -4.52 -23.50 0.61
CA ALA A 324 -3.56 -24.28 -0.17
C ALA A 324 -2.81 -25.30 0.70
N TYR A 325 -2.39 -24.90 1.91
CA TYR A 325 -1.75 -25.80 2.86
C TYR A 325 -2.69 -26.91 3.35
N VAL A 326 -3.93 -26.57 3.71
CA VAL A 326 -4.94 -27.54 4.16
C VAL A 326 -5.27 -28.54 3.06
N VAL A 327 -5.54 -28.07 1.85
CA VAL A 327 -5.83 -28.94 0.70
C VAL A 327 -4.67 -29.91 0.45
N ALA A 328 -3.46 -29.39 0.45
CA ALA A 328 -2.29 -30.23 0.23
C ALA A 328 -2.04 -31.26 1.33
N SER A 329 -2.31 -30.91 2.60
CA SER A 329 -2.20 -31.84 3.74
C SER A 329 -3.18 -33.02 3.69
N ILE A 330 -4.25 -32.90 2.88
CA ILE A 330 -5.21 -33.97 2.67
C ILE A 330 -4.67 -35.01 1.67
N PHE A 331 -3.97 -34.54 0.61
CA PHE A 331 -3.52 -35.40 -0.50
C PHE A 331 -2.14 -36.03 -0.28
N SER A 332 -1.29 -35.42 0.56
CA SER A 332 0.08 -35.93 0.78
C SER A 332 0.61 -35.57 2.15
N GLU A 333 0.87 -36.60 2.97
CA GLU A 333 1.30 -36.39 4.36
C GLU A 333 2.70 -35.75 4.49
N ASP A 334 3.60 -35.87 3.51
CA ASP A 334 5.03 -35.52 3.68
C ASP A 334 5.66 -34.58 2.65
N ARG A 335 4.98 -34.18 1.57
CA ARG A 335 5.63 -33.48 0.46
C ARG A 335 5.28 -32.02 0.26
N PHE A 336 4.22 -31.52 0.85
CA PHE A 336 3.80 -30.14 0.65
C PHE A 336 4.31 -29.25 1.79
N SER A 337 5.36 -28.51 1.51
CA SER A 337 5.92 -27.57 2.50
C SER A 337 5.16 -26.24 2.49
N GLY A 338 5.23 -25.51 3.61
CA GLY A 338 4.70 -24.15 3.68
C GLY A 338 5.25 -23.23 2.57
N PHE A 339 6.47 -23.50 2.08
CA PHE A 339 7.06 -22.80 0.93
C PHE A 339 6.29 -23.08 -0.38
N SER A 340 5.78 -24.29 -0.59
CA SER A 340 4.93 -24.59 -1.74
C SER A 340 3.58 -23.87 -1.67
N ALA A 341 2.99 -23.76 -0.47
CA ALA A 341 1.77 -22.97 -0.25
C ALA A 341 2.00 -21.49 -0.55
N LEU A 342 3.14 -20.93 -0.11
CA LEU A 342 3.52 -19.56 -0.39
C LEU A 342 3.64 -19.30 -1.90
N THR A 343 4.36 -20.15 -2.62
CA THR A 343 4.58 -19.99 -4.06
C THR A 343 3.30 -20.20 -4.87
N LEU A 344 2.46 -21.16 -4.49
CA LEU A 344 1.16 -21.37 -5.13
C LEU A 344 0.23 -20.18 -4.92
N THR A 345 0.21 -19.62 -3.72
CA THR A 345 -0.59 -18.43 -3.43
C THR A 345 -0.12 -17.23 -4.24
N ALA A 346 1.19 -16.98 -4.30
CA ALA A 346 1.75 -15.92 -5.14
C ALA A 346 1.35 -16.10 -6.61
N PHE A 347 1.48 -17.31 -7.13
CA PHE A 347 1.13 -17.65 -8.50
C PHE A 347 -0.34 -17.37 -8.82
N ILE A 348 -1.27 -17.87 -7.99
CA ILE A 348 -2.71 -17.66 -8.17
C ILE A 348 -3.06 -16.17 -8.10
N MET A 349 -2.50 -15.45 -7.13
CA MET A 349 -2.79 -14.03 -6.94
C MET A 349 -2.27 -13.17 -8.08
N LEU A 350 -1.08 -13.45 -8.61
CA LEU A 350 -0.51 -12.71 -9.73
C LEU A 350 -1.21 -13.01 -11.06
N ILE A 351 -1.77 -14.20 -11.25
CA ILE A 351 -2.64 -14.49 -12.40
C ILE A 351 -3.95 -13.71 -12.28
N TYR A 352 -4.55 -13.69 -11.08
CA TYR A 352 -5.82 -12.98 -10.86
C TYR A 352 -5.68 -11.47 -11.01
N GLN A 353 -4.64 -10.87 -10.41
CA GLN A 353 -4.38 -9.44 -10.42
C GLN A 353 -2.88 -9.17 -10.48
N PRO A 354 -2.31 -8.96 -11.69
CA PRO A 354 -0.86 -8.74 -11.85
C PRO A 354 -0.33 -7.52 -11.09
N MET A 355 -1.16 -6.49 -10.93
CA MET A 355 -0.82 -5.26 -10.20
C MET A 355 -0.49 -5.48 -8.72
N TYR A 356 -0.88 -6.62 -8.12
CA TYR A 356 -0.49 -6.97 -6.74
C TYR A 356 1.02 -7.06 -6.55
N LEU A 357 1.80 -7.35 -7.61
CA LEU A 357 3.27 -7.37 -7.51
C LEU A 357 3.84 -6.05 -6.99
N PHE A 358 3.18 -4.93 -7.32
CA PHE A 358 3.59 -3.58 -6.94
C PHE A 358 2.90 -3.08 -5.66
N ASP A 359 1.98 -3.85 -5.08
CA ASP A 359 1.34 -3.53 -3.81
C ASP A 359 2.30 -3.76 -2.64
N VAL A 360 2.55 -2.70 -1.86
CA VAL A 360 3.48 -2.73 -0.72
C VAL A 360 3.06 -3.79 0.31
N GLY A 361 1.75 -3.94 0.54
CA GLY A 361 1.22 -4.94 1.45
C GLY A 361 1.46 -6.37 0.96
N PHE A 362 1.36 -6.61 -0.35
CA PHE A 362 1.71 -7.89 -0.96
C PHE A 362 3.20 -8.20 -0.77
N GLN A 363 4.07 -7.27 -1.14
CA GLN A 363 5.52 -7.45 -1.02
C GLN A 363 5.94 -7.72 0.43
N LEU A 364 5.50 -6.90 1.39
CA LEU A 364 5.85 -7.08 2.80
C LEU A 364 5.32 -8.41 3.37
N SER A 365 4.10 -8.81 3.00
CA SER A 365 3.51 -10.06 3.48
C SER A 365 4.27 -11.29 2.97
N PHE A 366 4.57 -11.34 1.67
CA PHE A 366 5.31 -12.47 1.08
C PHE A 366 6.76 -12.52 1.55
N MET A 367 7.42 -11.37 1.68
CA MET A 367 8.78 -11.29 2.21
C MET A 367 8.85 -11.68 3.69
N ALA A 368 7.88 -11.29 4.52
CA ALA A 368 7.83 -11.71 5.92
C ALA A 368 7.74 -13.24 6.05
N VAL A 369 6.82 -13.88 5.32
CA VAL A 369 6.66 -15.35 5.36
C VAL A 369 7.89 -16.04 4.78
N LEU A 370 8.46 -15.54 3.69
CA LEU A 370 9.72 -16.06 3.15
C LEU A 370 10.86 -15.95 4.18
N GLY A 371 10.96 -14.82 4.87
CA GLY A 371 11.92 -14.60 5.94
C GLY A 371 11.77 -15.60 7.08
N ILE A 372 10.54 -15.87 7.48
CA ILE A 372 10.25 -16.91 8.49
C ILE A 372 10.77 -18.27 8.02
N PHE A 373 10.51 -18.68 6.78
CA PHE A 373 11.01 -19.97 6.29
C PHE A 373 12.54 -20.04 6.18
N LEU A 374 13.21 -18.92 5.88
CA LEU A 374 14.66 -18.89 5.70
C LEU A 374 15.43 -18.71 7.01
N PHE A 375 14.99 -17.78 7.85
CA PHE A 375 15.77 -17.29 8.99
C PHE A 375 15.31 -17.88 10.33
N TYR A 376 13.99 -18.15 10.51
CA TYR A 376 13.48 -18.65 11.79
C TYR A 376 14.19 -19.93 12.26
N PRO A 377 14.39 -20.98 11.41
CA PRO A 377 15.05 -22.20 11.87
C PRO A 377 16.51 -21.98 12.36
N LEU A 378 17.18 -20.97 11.81
CA LEU A 378 18.54 -20.62 12.21
C LEU A 378 18.56 -19.85 13.53
N ILE A 379 17.67 -18.87 13.66
CA ILE A 379 17.59 -18.03 14.86
C ILE A 379 17.10 -18.86 16.05
N ASP A 380 16.06 -19.65 15.84
CA ASP A 380 15.50 -20.50 16.89
C ASP A 380 16.50 -21.52 17.44
N SER A 381 17.36 -22.05 16.57
CA SER A 381 18.42 -23.01 16.96
C SER A 381 19.59 -22.40 17.73
N LEU A 382 19.67 -21.06 17.86
CA LEU A 382 20.77 -20.41 18.62
C LEU A 382 20.70 -20.71 20.11
N PHE A 383 19.50 -20.88 20.66
CA PHE A 383 19.30 -21.19 22.06
C PHE A 383 18.36 -22.40 22.23
N VAL A 384 18.84 -23.41 22.94
CA VAL A 384 18.03 -24.56 23.36
C VAL A 384 17.44 -24.26 24.74
N VAL A 385 16.18 -23.86 24.75
CA VAL A 385 15.47 -23.44 25.97
C VAL A 385 14.65 -24.62 26.52
N ARG A 386 14.92 -25.01 27.76
CA ARG A 386 14.18 -26.12 28.44
C ARG A 386 12.89 -25.66 29.12
N ASN A 387 12.83 -24.43 29.58
CA ASN A 387 11.63 -23.86 30.21
C ASN A 387 10.59 -23.49 29.16
N LYS A 388 9.35 -23.99 29.30
CA LYS A 388 8.25 -23.76 28.32
C LYS A 388 7.90 -22.27 28.14
N ILE A 389 7.92 -21.47 29.20
CA ILE A 389 7.60 -20.04 29.15
C ILE A 389 8.70 -19.31 28.38
N VAL A 390 9.97 -19.54 28.72
CA VAL A 390 11.11 -18.92 28.05
C VAL A 390 11.19 -19.37 26.59
N ALA A 391 10.87 -20.63 26.28
CA ALA A 391 10.79 -21.14 24.92
C ALA A 391 9.68 -20.43 24.11
N TYR A 392 8.53 -20.18 24.71
CA TYR A 392 7.46 -19.41 24.06
C TYR A 392 7.88 -17.97 23.75
N LEU A 393 8.51 -17.29 24.70
CA LEU A 393 9.05 -15.94 24.50
C LEU A 393 10.14 -15.92 23.43
N TRP A 394 11.07 -16.92 23.45
CA TRP A 394 12.10 -17.04 22.43
C TRP A 394 11.53 -17.28 21.04
N ASN A 395 10.47 -18.09 20.92
CA ASN A 395 9.77 -18.29 19.65
C ASN A 395 9.21 -16.99 19.07
N ILE A 396 8.57 -16.14 19.89
CA ILE A 396 8.05 -14.83 19.45
C ILE A 396 9.20 -13.94 18.97
N ILE A 397 10.30 -13.88 19.70
CA ILE A 397 11.49 -13.10 19.35
C ILE A 397 12.10 -13.61 18.05
N SER A 398 12.31 -14.93 17.92
CA SER A 398 12.90 -15.55 16.73
C SER A 398 12.04 -15.34 15.49
N LEU A 399 10.72 -15.45 15.64
CA LEU A 399 9.75 -15.21 14.55
C LEU A 399 9.78 -13.74 14.12
N SER A 400 9.78 -12.81 15.08
CA SER A 400 9.80 -11.37 14.81
C SER A 400 11.10 -10.95 14.12
N LEU A 401 12.26 -11.44 14.59
CA LEU A 401 13.55 -11.19 13.95
C LEU A 401 13.61 -11.74 12.53
N ALA A 402 13.13 -12.96 12.32
CA ALA A 402 13.13 -13.58 10.99
C ALA A 402 12.30 -12.80 9.98
N ALA A 403 11.09 -12.38 10.37
CA ALA A 403 10.23 -11.56 9.54
C ALA A 403 10.84 -10.18 9.27
N GLN A 404 11.37 -9.52 10.32
CA GLN A 404 11.94 -8.18 10.21
C GLN A 404 13.18 -8.14 9.32
N LEU A 405 14.08 -9.13 9.41
CA LEU A 405 15.26 -9.22 8.55
C LEU A 405 14.89 -9.25 7.06
N ALA A 406 13.86 -9.99 6.70
CA ALA A 406 13.45 -10.09 5.30
C ALA A 406 12.70 -8.84 4.81
N THR A 407 11.93 -8.18 5.68
CA THR A 407 11.14 -7.00 5.32
C THR A 407 11.93 -5.69 5.44
N LEU A 408 13.07 -5.69 6.15
CA LEU A 408 13.88 -4.50 6.41
C LEU A 408 14.23 -3.68 5.16
N PRO A 409 14.71 -4.27 4.05
CA PRO A 409 15.02 -3.50 2.85
C PRO A 409 13.82 -2.74 2.28
N LEU A 410 12.64 -3.37 2.29
CA LEU A 410 11.39 -2.78 1.81
C LEU A 410 10.87 -1.71 2.77
N ILE A 411 10.93 -1.94 4.08
CA ILE A 411 10.50 -0.96 5.09
C ILE A 411 11.32 0.31 4.97
N LEU A 412 12.64 0.20 4.86
CA LEU A 412 13.51 1.37 4.72
C LEU A 412 13.33 2.06 3.35
N TYR A 413 13.03 1.30 2.29
CA TYR A 413 12.76 1.86 0.98
C TYR A 413 11.45 2.66 0.95
N TYR A 414 10.32 2.06 1.43
CA TYR A 414 9.00 2.67 1.32
C TYR A 414 8.71 3.69 2.43
N PHE A 415 9.13 3.44 3.66
CA PHE A 415 8.75 4.25 4.81
C PHE A 415 9.89 5.08 5.38
N GLY A 416 11.14 4.72 5.11
CA GLY A 416 12.31 5.43 5.64
C GLY A 416 12.41 5.45 7.16
N THR A 417 11.68 4.59 7.84
CA THR A 417 11.60 4.54 9.31
C THR A 417 11.87 3.14 9.82
N PHE A 418 12.53 3.04 10.97
CA PHE A 418 12.79 1.76 11.63
C PHE A 418 12.49 1.85 13.13
N PRO A 419 11.52 1.09 13.64
CA PRO A 419 11.20 1.04 15.06
C PRO A 419 12.24 0.20 15.80
N VAL A 420 12.90 0.79 16.78
CA VAL A 420 14.01 0.12 17.52
C VAL A 420 13.48 -0.93 18.49
N TYR A 421 12.37 -0.62 19.16
CA TYR A 421 11.82 -1.49 20.22
C TYR A 421 10.78 -2.50 19.71
N PHE A 422 10.74 -2.78 18.39
CA PHE A 422 9.75 -3.69 17.78
C PHE A 422 9.69 -5.08 18.41
N LEU A 423 10.82 -5.60 18.92
CA LEU A 423 10.87 -6.92 19.59
C LEU A 423 10.07 -6.91 20.89
N LEU A 424 10.27 -5.87 21.71
CA LEU A 424 9.56 -5.72 22.97
C LEU A 424 8.06 -5.49 22.73
N SER A 425 7.74 -4.63 21.77
CA SER A 425 6.35 -4.38 21.37
C SER A 425 5.66 -5.66 20.90
N ASN A 426 6.30 -6.46 20.04
CA ASN A 426 5.75 -7.72 19.57
C ASN A 426 5.56 -8.74 20.69
N LEU A 427 6.44 -8.76 21.69
CA LEU A 427 6.34 -9.66 22.84
C LEU A 427 5.08 -9.39 23.66
N VAL A 428 4.68 -8.12 23.78
CA VAL A 428 3.46 -7.71 24.49
C VAL A 428 2.22 -7.85 23.60
N VAL A 429 2.31 -7.38 22.38
CA VAL A 429 1.15 -7.29 21.48
C VAL A 429 0.68 -8.66 21.01
N ALA A 430 1.58 -9.61 20.74
CA ALA A 430 1.18 -10.92 20.19
C ALA A 430 0.20 -11.68 21.11
N PRO A 431 0.45 -11.87 22.42
CA PRO A 431 -0.50 -12.54 23.30
C PRO A 431 -1.79 -11.72 23.53
N ILE A 432 -1.70 -10.40 23.62
CA ILE A 432 -2.88 -9.53 23.81
C ILE A 432 -3.76 -9.56 22.57
N ALA A 433 -3.20 -9.55 21.36
CA ALA A 433 -3.97 -9.65 20.11
C ALA A 433 -4.74 -10.98 20.00
N VAL A 434 -4.13 -12.09 20.45
CA VAL A 434 -4.83 -13.40 20.55
C VAL A 434 -6.03 -13.27 21.48
N PHE A 435 -5.85 -12.66 22.64
CA PHE A 435 -6.92 -12.47 23.62
C PHE A 435 -8.02 -11.56 23.04
N ILE A 436 -7.70 -10.42 22.47
CA ILE A 436 -8.66 -9.47 21.89
C ILE A 436 -9.51 -10.16 20.82
N LEU A 437 -8.89 -10.86 19.88
CA LEU A 437 -9.63 -11.55 18.81
C LEU A 437 -10.55 -12.63 19.36
N SER A 438 -10.03 -13.47 20.27
CA SER A 438 -10.81 -14.58 20.87
C SER A 438 -11.95 -14.06 21.73
N ALA A 439 -11.70 -13.05 22.57
CA ALA A 439 -12.71 -12.43 23.43
C ALA A 439 -13.80 -11.72 22.62
N THR A 440 -13.43 -11.04 21.52
CA THR A 440 -14.42 -10.38 20.64
C THR A 440 -15.33 -11.41 19.98
N LEU A 441 -14.78 -12.51 19.44
CA LEU A 441 -15.59 -13.57 18.86
C LEU A 441 -16.51 -14.22 19.90
N LEU A 442 -15.99 -14.42 21.13
CA LEU A 442 -16.77 -14.96 22.25
C LEU A 442 -17.89 -13.99 22.66
N ALA A 443 -17.62 -12.69 22.78
CA ALA A 443 -18.63 -11.68 23.12
C ALA A 443 -19.73 -11.60 22.05
N LEU A 444 -19.39 -11.73 20.76
CA LEU A 444 -20.37 -11.79 19.68
C LEU A 444 -21.24 -13.05 19.75
N ALA A 445 -20.63 -14.21 20.04
CA ALA A 445 -21.35 -15.49 20.20
C ALA A 445 -22.27 -15.48 21.42
N LEU A 446 -21.80 -14.91 22.54
CA LEU A 446 -22.55 -14.80 23.79
C LEU A 446 -23.56 -13.63 23.81
N GLY A 447 -23.74 -12.93 22.72
CA GLY A 447 -24.66 -11.78 22.63
C GLY A 447 -26.11 -12.09 22.99
N VAL A 448 -26.50 -13.37 23.06
CA VAL A 448 -27.79 -13.85 23.57
C VAL A 448 -27.86 -13.79 25.10
N PHE A 449 -26.71 -13.81 25.79
CA PHE A 449 -26.56 -13.74 27.24
C PHE A 449 -25.89 -12.44 27.68
N PRO A 450 -26.64 -11.32 27.85
CA PRO A 450 -26.06 -9.98 28.01
C PRO A 450 -25.11 -9.85 29.20
N VAL A 451 -25.40 -10.52 30.32
CA VAL A 451 -24.58 -10.45 31.54
C VAL A 451 -23.19 -11.03 31.31
N VAL A 452 -23.12 -12.20 30.69
CA VAL A 452 -21.85 -12.88 30.40
C VAL A 452 -21.07 -12.13 29.32
N ALA A 453 -21.77 -11.70 28.27
CA ALA A 453 -21.18 -10.89 27.21
C ALA A 453 -20.55 -9.61 27.77
N ASN A 454 -21.23 -8.90 28.69
CA ASN A 454 -20.71 -7.67 29.28
C ASN A 454 -19.44 -7.91 30.11
N PHE A 455 -19.34 -9.02 30.83
CA PHE A 455 -18.13 -9.38 31.56
C PHE A 455 -16.94 -9.60 30.59
N VAL A 456 -17.16 -10.26 29.46
CA VAL A 456 -16.13 -10.46 28.42
C VAL A 456 -15.74 -9.11 27.80
N VAL A 457 -16.71 -8.22 27.57
CA VAL A 457 -16.46 -6.86 27.02
C VAL A 457 -15.63 -6.00 27.98
N GLN A 458 -15.86 -6.10 29.30
CA GLN A 458 -15.04 -5.39 30.29
C GLN A 458 -13.58 -5.88 30.28
N GLY A 459 -13.38 -7.21 30.18
CA GLY A 459 -12.04 -7.78 30.01
C GLY A 459 -11.36 -7.34 28.71
N LEU A 460 -12.15 -7.20 27.63
CA LEU A 460 -11.69 -6.69 26.36
C LEU A 460 -11.27 -5.21 26.42
N ASP A 461 -12.10 -4.36 27.09
CA ASP A 461 -11.79 -2.95 27.31
C ASP A 461 -10.46 -2.79 28.08
N PHE A 462 -10.32 -3.51 29.17
CA PHE A 462 -9.09 -3.51 29.97
C PHE A 462 -7.86 -3.91 29.15
N ALA A 463 -7.96 -4.97 28.36
CA ALA A 463 -6.83 -5.46 27.55
C ALA A 463 -6.40 -4.45 26.47
N VAL A 464 -7.38 -3.77 25.83
CA VAL A 464 -7.07 -2.78 24.79
C VAL A 464 -6.50 -1.50 25.40
N ARG A 465 -7.02 -1.03 26.54
CA ARG A 465 -6.47 0.13 27.27
C ARG A 465 -5.03 -0.13 27.69
N THR A 466 -4.76 -1.30 28.29
CA THR A 466 -3.41 -1.70 28.68
C THR A 466 -2.48 -1.74 27.46
N LEU A 467 -2.96 -2.26 26.34
CA LEU A 467 -2.19 -2.29 25.10
C LEU A 467 -1.83 -0.88 24.63
N ASN A 468 -2.80 0.06 24.64
CA ASN A 468 -2.58 1.46 24.25
C ASN A 468 -1.56 2.15 25.15
N GLU A 469 -1.71 2.01 26.46
CA GLU A 469 -0.78 2.58 27.45
C GLU A 469 0.66 2.08 27.25
N VAL A 470 0.84 0.78 27.02
CA VAL A 470 2.17 0.21 26.78
C VAL A 470 2.76 0.73 25.46
N MET A 471 1.95 0.84 24.38
CA MET A 471 2.45 1.37 23.11
C MET A 471 2.80 2.84 23.19
N GLU A 472 2.04 3.63 23.93
CA GLU A 472 2.32 5.03 24.18
C GLU A 472 3.61 5.21 25.00
N GLN A 473 3.81 4.42 26.05
CA GLN A 473 5.05 4.43 26.82
C GLN A 473 6.27 4.12 25.94
N ILE A 474 6.19 3.08 25.10
CA ILE A 474 7.30 2.72 24.18
C ILE A 474 7.58 3.85 23.18
N GLN A 475 6.55 4.53 22.67
CA GLN A 475 6.72 5.68 21.78
C GLN A 475 7.54 6.81 22.42
N HIS A 476 7.36 7.04 23.73
CA HIS A 476 8.03 8.13 24.47
C HIS A 476 9.47 7.80 24.85
N TRP A 477 9.93 6.58 24.67
CA TRP A 477 11.33 6.21 24.97
C TRP A 477 12.27 6.87 23.96
N SER A 478 13.42 7.31 24.43
CA SER A 478 14.44 7.92 23.59
C SER A 478 14.88 6.95 22.49
N GLY A 479 14.86 7.43 21.23
CA GLY A 479 15.24 6.60 20.09
C GLY A 479 14.24 5.50 19.71
N ALA A 480 12.95 5.64 20.07
CA ALA A 480 11.91 4.65 19.73
C ALA A 480 11.85 4.35 18.23
N GLN A 481 12.12 5.34 17.42
CA GLN A 481 12.10 5.22 15.97
C GLN A 481 13.29 5.93 15.33
N ILE A 482 14.00 5.24 14.46
CA ILE A 482 14.96 5.87 13.54
C ILE A 482 14.15 6.42 12.36
N THR A 483 14.19 7.73 12.15
CA THR A 483 13.52 8.41 11.05
C THR A 483 14.51 8.80 9.97
N SER A 484 14.01 9.16 8.78
CA SER A 484 14.82 9.65 7.65
C SER A 484 15.86 8.65 7.10
N ALA A 485 15.66 7.35 7.32
CA ALA A 485 16.53 6.28 6.82
C ALA A 485 16.11 5.77 5.43
N TYR A 486 15.73 6.66 4.51
CA TYR A 486 15.30 6.28 3.17
C TYR A 486 16.43 5.68 2.34
N LEU A 487 16.20 4.45 1.86
CA LEU A 487 17.09 3.79 0.91
C LEU A 487 16.67 4.11 -0.52
N SER A 488 17.67 4.28 -1.41
CA SER A 488 17.41 4.19 -2.85
C SER A 488 17.13 2.73 -3.25
N VAL A 489 16.53 2.54 -4.44
CA VAL A 489 16.25 1.19 -4.99
C VAL A 489 17.49 0.30 -4.95
N TRP A 490 18.63 0.83 -5.39
CA TRP A 490 19.92 0.10 -5.40
C TRP A 490 20.41 -0.27 -4.01
N GLN A 491 20.29 0.64 -3.04
CA GLN A 491 20.67 0.39 -1.65
C GLN A 491 19.78 -0.68 -1.01
N ALA A 492 18.48 -0.66 -1.29
CA ALA A 492 17.54 -1.69 -0.82
C ALA A 492 17.90 -3.07 -1.40
N TRP A 493 18.23 -3.14 -2.69
CA TRP A 493 18.70 -4.37 -3.32
C TRP A 493 20.03 -4.85 -2.74
N LEU A 494 21.01 -3.97 -2.54
CA LEU A 494 22.29 -4.31 -1.93
C LEU A 494 22.12 -4.83 -0.50
N LEU A 495 21.22 -4.21 0.27
CA LEU A 495 20.89 -4.67 1.62
C LEU A 495 20.24 -6.07 1.59
N ALA A 496 19.31 -6.31 0.68
CA ALA A 496 18.70 -7.62 0.50
C ALA A 496 19.75 -8.70 0.13
N VAL A 497 20.67 -8.38 -0.79
CA VAL A 497 21.79 -9.26 -1.18
C VAL A 497 22.73 -9.50 0.00
N ALA A 498 23.03 -8.47 0.81
CA ALA A 498 23.86 -8.62 2.01
C ALA A 498 23.22 -9.59 3.03
N ILE A 499 21.90 -9.46 3.26
CA ILE A 499 21.16 -10.38 4.15
C ILE A 499 21.20 -11.82 3.62
N VAL A 500 20.98 -12.02 2.32
CA VAL A 500 21.02 -13.36 1.71
C VAL A 500 22.44 -13.96 1.75
N THR A 501 23.47 -13.17 1.49
CA THR A 501 24.88 -13.64 1.56
C THR A 501 25.30 -13.95 2.97
N LEU A 502 24.85 -13.17 3.98
CA LEU A 502 25.03 -13.48 5.40
C LEU A 502 24.36 -14.82 5.74
N TRP A 503 23.09 -15.00 5.35
CA TRP A 503 22.38 -16.25 5.57
C TRP A 503 23.14 -17.45 4.97
N ARG A 504 23.61 -17.33 3.73
CA ARG A 504 24.40 -18.39 3.07
C ARG A 504 25.72 -18.66 3.80
N TYR A 505 26.35 -17.65 4.35
CA TYR A 505 27.55 -17.82 5.17
C TYR A 505 27.25 -18.58 6.46
N VAL A 506 26.22 -18.16 7.19
CA VAL A 506 25.83 -18.82 8.46
C VAL A 506 25.50 -20.30 8.27
N VAL A 507 24.77 -20.63 7.18
CA VAL A 507 24.38 -22.01 6.85
C VAL A 507 25.58 -22.88 6.49
N CYS A 508 26.53 -22.35 5.74
CA CYS A 508 27.58 -23.18 5.11
C CYS A 508 28.98 -22.94 5.67
N ARG A 509 29.18 -21.89 6.50
CA ARG A 509 30.42 -21.53 7.22
C ARG A 509 31.71 -21.65 6.35
N ASN A 510 31.67 -21.14 5.10
CA ASN A 510 32.79 -21.20 4.15
C ASN A 510 33.41 -19.80 3.99
N ALA A 511 34.75 -19.70 4.05
CA ALA A 511 35.49 -18.45 3.92
C ALA A 511 35.17 -17.66 2.64
N ARG A 512 34.97 -18.35 1.48
CA ARG A 512 34.58 -17.68 0.24
C ARG A 512 33.23 -16.94 0.35
N ARG A 513 32.29 -17.49 1.11
CA ARG A 513 30.96 -16.86 1.34
C ARG A 513 31.05 -15.68 2.31
N LEU A 514 31.95 -15.76 3.30
CA LEU A 514 32.25 -14.61 4.16
C LEU A 514 32.83 -13.46 3.35
N ILE A 515 33.77 -13.74 2.43
CA ILE A 515 34.34 -12.72 1.54
C ILE A 515 33.23 -12.06 0.70
N VAL A 516 32.32 -12.85 0.10
CA VAL A 516 31.20 -12.31 -0.67
C VAL A 516 30.31 -11.42 0.18
N PHE A 517 29.98 -11.84 1.41
CA PHE A 517 29.22 -11.03 2.35
C PHE A 517 29.93 -9.71 2.69
N LEU A 518 31.20 -9.76 3.06
CA LEU A 518 32.00 -8.57 3.37
C LEU A 518 32.10 -7.62 2.17
N LEU A 519 32.27 -8.15 0.96
CA LEU A 519 32.27 -7.35 -0.28
C LEU A 519 30.92 -6.65 -0.49
N THR A 520 29.79 -7.36 -0.31
CA THR A 520 28.45 -6.75 -0.47
C THR A 520 28.20 -5.66 0.56
N VAL A 521 28.64 -5.85 1.83
CA VAL A 521 28.56 -4.83 2.88
C VAL A 521 29.43 -3.63 2.54
N ASN A 522 30.67 -3.82 2.06
CA ASN A 522 31.53 -2.72 1.64
C ASN A 522 30.91 -1.90 0.51
N VAL A 523 30.36 -2.57 -0.52
CA VAL A 523 29.66 -1.88 -1.63
C VAL A 523 28.47 -1.08 -1.09
N LEU A 524 27.72 -1.63 -0.13
CA LEU A 524 26.62 -0.93 0.51
C LEU A 524 27.10 0.32 1.25
N ILE A 525 28.16 0.21 2.06
CA ILE A 525 28.76 1.35 2.79
C ILE A 525 29.23 2.43 1.80
N VAL A 526 29.96 2.05 0.74
CA VAL A 526 30.40 2.98 -0.30
C VAL A 526 29.21 3.68 -0.96
N SER A 527 28.12 2.95 -1.24
CA SER A 527 26.88 3.50 -1.78
C SER A 527 26.25 4.55 -0.85
N PHE A 528 26.31 4.35 0.47
CA PHE A 528 25.85 5.34 1.45
C PHE A 528 26.72 6.60 1.45
N LEU A 529 28.05 6.42 1.46
CA LEU A 529 28.99 7.54 1.43
C LEU A 529 28.88 8.35 0.14
N TRP A 530 28.63 7.68 -0.99
CA TRP A 530 28.41 8.36 -2.27
C TRP A 530 27.14 9.21 -2.26
N LYS A 531 26.03 8.62 -1.79
CA LYS A 531 24.76 9.34 -1.67
C LYS A 531 24.87 10.54 -0.72
N GLN A 532 25.65 10.40 0.35
CA GLN A 532 25.89 11.50 1.30
C GLN A 532 26.64 12.68 0.64
N ARG A 533 27.56 12.41 -0.30
CA ARG A 533 28.24 13.44 -1.10
C ARG A 533 27.30 14.16 -2.08
N GLU A 534 26.40 13.42 -2.74
CA GLU A 534 25.40 14.02 -3.64
C GLU A 534 24.39 14.90 -2.90
N LEU A 535 24.06 14.54 -1.64
CA LEU A 535 23.10 15.28 -0.82
C LEU A 535 23.72 16.45 -0.03
N ALA A 536 25.02 16.70 -0.15
CA ALA A 536 25.73 17.76 0.55
C ALA A 536 25.35 19.20 0.06
N GLY A 537 24.42 19.34 -0.90
CA GLY A 537 23.80 20.59 -1.29
C GLY A 537 22.58 20.92 -0.45
N THR A 538 22.43 22.17 -0.05
CA THR A 538 21.18 22.67 0.51
C THR A 538 20.21 22.96 -0.65
N TYR A 539 19.03 22.32 -0.63
CA TYR A 539 18.01 22.56 -1.65
C TYR A 539 16.81 23.26 -1.04
N ILE A 540 16.23 24.19 -1.80
CA ILE A 540 14.90 24.73 -1.50
C ILE A 540 13.89 24.02 -2.39
N TYR A 541 12.87 23.47 -1.79
CA TYR A 541 11.73 22.86 -2.48
C TYR A 541 10.52 23.77 -2.39
N LEU A 542 9.92 24.04 -3.53
CA LEU A 542 8.69 24.81 -3.63
C LEU A 542 7.52 23.83 -3.77
N SER A 543 6.54 23.94 -2.88
CA SER A 543 5.33 23.14 -2.88
C SER A 543 4.13 24.02 -2.52
N ARG A 544 2.94 23.61 -2.94
CA ARG A 544 1.68 24.26 -2.54
C ARG A 544 1.48 24.33 -1.03
N ALA A 545 2.00 23.36 -0.29
CA ALA A 545 1.90 23.33 1.17
C ALA A 545 2.83 24.33 1.86
N GLY A 546 3.87 24.84 1.16
CA GLY A 546 4.85 25.78 1.69
C GLY A 546 6.19 25.71 0.98
N VAL A 547 7.14 26.46 1.51
CA VAL A 547 8.54 26.43 1.10
C VAL A 547 9.32 25.60 2.11
N TYR A 548 10.02 24.60 1.63
CA TYR A 548 10.79 23.68 2.46
C TYR A 548 12.28 23.81 2.15
N THR A 549 13.10 23.82 3.18
CA THR A 549 14.55 23.66 3.01
C THR A 549 14.93 22.25 3.35
N LYS A 550 15.67 21.62 2.46
CA LYS A 550 16.31 20.34 2.71
C LYS A 550 17.79 20.58 2.95
N TYR A 551 18.19 20.42 4.18
CA TYR A 551 19.59 20.43 4.58
C TYR A 551 19.96 19.01 5.01
N ASP A 552 20.83 18.37 4.25
CA ASP A 552 21.28 16.99 4.44
C ASP A 552 20.12 15.97 4.44
N ARG A 553 19.45 15.74 5.52
CA ARG A 553 18.31 14.80 5.64
C ARG A 553 17.07 15.43 6.25
N ASP A 554 17.22 16.59 6.82
CA ASP A 554 16.11 17.28 7.49
C ASP A 554 15.38 18.17 6.50
N ILE A 555 14.09 17.91 6.34
CA ILE A 555 13.16 18.77 5.60
C ILE A 555 12.51 19.67 6.64
N ASN A 556 12.91 20.93 6.67
CA ASN A 556 12.32 21.91 7.56
C ASN A 556 11.37 22.80 6.77
N GLU A 557 10.13 22.89 7.24
CA GLU A 557 9.17 23.85 6.73
C GLU A 557 9.57 25.25 7.19
N LEU A 558 9.72 26.17 6.23
CA LEU A 558 9.97 27.56 6.54
C LEU A 558 8.64 28.21 6.91
N SER A 559 8.46 28.56 8.18
CA SER A 559 7.30 29.35 8.60
C SER A 559 7.53 30.83 8.29
N SER A 560 6.61 31.45 7.56
CA SER A 560 6.60 32.88 7.33
C SER A 560 5.18 33.44 7.43
N ALA A 561 4.96 34.35 8.35
CA ALA A 561 3.69 35.04 8.51
C ALA A 561 3.29 35.87 7.27
N SER A 562 4.26 36.27 6.46
CA SER A 562 4.08 37.14 5.28
C SER A 562 4.09 36.42 3.94
N CYS A 563 4.30 35.11 3.90
CA CYS A 563 4.50 34.32 2.67
C CYS A 563 5.72 34.78 1.83
N ILE A 564 6.65 35.49 2.43
CA ILE A 564 7.93 35.88 1.87
C ILE A 564 9.02 35.17 2.65
N TYR A 565 9.82 34.37 1.96
CA TYR A 565 10.84 33.52 2.54
C TYR A 565 12.21 33.99 2.08
N LYS A 566 13.12 34.23 2.99
CA LYS A 566 14.53 34.53 2.68
C LYS A 566 15.40 33.39 3.19
N VAL A 567 16.11 32.74 2.27
CA VAL A 567 17.03 31.65 2.58
C VAL A 567 18.38 32.01 1.99
N ARG A 568 19.37 32.32 2.83
CA ARG A 568 20.64 32.92 2.43
C ARG A 568 20.40 34.21 1.60
N ASP A 569 20.84 34.20 0.33
CA ASP A 569 20.71 35.34 -0.58
C ASP A 569 19.49 35.22 -1.52
N ILE A 570 18.71 34.12 -1.41
CA ILE A 570 17.55 33.87 -2.26
C ILE A 570 16.26 34.30 -1.54
N CYS A 571 15.50 35.17 -2.22
CA CYS A 571 14.19 35.62 -1.76
C CYS A 571 13.08 34.99 -2.58
N ILE A 572 12.10 34.33 -1.90
CA ILE A 572 11.00 33.61 -2.52
C ILE A 572 9.69 34.19 -2.00
N VAL A 573 8.74 34.46 -2.89
CA VAL A 573 7.37 34.80 -2.50
C VAL A 573 6.41 33.68 -2.88
N LEU A 574 5.63 33.21 -1.92
CA LEU A 574 4.53 32.26 -2.14
C LEU A 574 3.23 33.04 -2.38
N VAL A 575 2.64 32.81 -3.55
CA VAL A 575 1.42 33.49 -4.01
C VAL A 575 0.28 32.49 -4.06
N ASP A 576 -0.33 32.26 -2.91
CA ASP A 576 -1.41 31.25 -2.69
C ASP A 576 -2.80 31.88 -2.49
N ASN A 577 -2.87 33.21 -2.48
CA ASN A 577 -4.12 33.95 -2.24
C ASN A 577 -4.12 35.32 -2.94
N ASN A 578 -5.27 36.00 -2.90
CA ASN A 578 -5.47 37.29 -3.58
C ASN A 578 -5.05 38.51 -2.76
N LYS A 579 -4.38 38.36 -1.62
CA LYS A 579 -3.98 39.50 -0.76
C LYS A 579 -3.09 40.51 -1.49
N TRP A 580 -2.31 40.04 -2.46
CA TRP A 580 -1.35 40.85 -3.23
C TRP A 580 -1.98 41.69 -4.34
N ARG A 581 -3.21 41.38 -4.76
CA ARG A 581 -3.86 41.97 -5.95
C ARG A 581 -4.14 43.47 -5.81
N LYS A 582 -4.41 43.97 -4.62
CA LYS A 582 -4.80 45.37 -4.38
C LYS A 582 -3.73 46.19 -3.68
N GLN A 583 -2.57 45.60 -3.39
CA GLN A 583 -1.49 46.29 -2.71
C GLN A 583 -0.60 47.03 -3.68
N LYS A 584 0.01 48.12 -3.22
CA LYS A 584 1.04 48.88 -3.93
C LYS A 584 2.21 49.07 -3.00
N ALA A 585 3.43 48.84 -3.47
CA ALA A 585 4.64 49.12 -2.72
C ALA A 585 5.21 50.50 -3.11
N LEU A 586 5.80 51.18 -2.15
CA LEU A 586 6.54 52.44 -2.41
C LEU A 586 7.82 52.15 -3.23
N SER A 587 8.46 51.01 -2.97
CA SER A 587 9.54 50.45 -3.77
C SER A 587 9.31 48.94 -3.95
N PRO A 588 9.43 48.41 -5.19
CA PRO A 588 9.28 46.98 -5.42
C PRO A 588 10.35 46.17 -4.67
N LEU A 589 9.96 45.12 -3.98
CA LEU A 589 10.88 44.21 -3.30
C LEU A 589 11.53 43.27 -4.34
N HIS A 590 12.85 43.13 -4.28
CA HIS A 590 13.57 42.18 -5.13
C HIS A 590 13.24 40.74 -4.68
N VAL A 591 12.78 39.90 -5.62
CA VAL A 591 12.38 38.51 -5.37
C VAL A 591 12.97 37.65 -6.48
N ASP A 592 13.76 36.65 -6.10
CA ASP A 592 14.34 35.71 -7.06
C ASP A 592 13.29 34.80 -7.66
N TYR A 593 12.38 34.28 -6.85
CA TYR A 593 11.34 33.35 -7.29
C TYR A 593 9.95 33.77 -6.77
N ALA A 594 9.01 33.90 -7.70
CA ALA A 594 7.58 34.05 -7.38
C ALA A 594 6.87 32.75 -7.69
N TYR A 595 6.48 32.01 -6.64
CA TYR A 595 5.79 30.73 -6.75
C TYR A 595 4.30 30.95 -6.68
N ILE A 596 3.60 30.71 -7.81
CA ILE A 596 2.16 30.97 -7.95
C ILE A 596 1.39 29.66 -7.87
N CYS A 597 0.48 29.56 -6.88
CA CYS A 597 -0.35 28.40 -6.63
C CYS A 597 -1.83 28.72 -6.81
N ARG A 598 -2.66 27.67 -6.77
CA ARG A 598 -4.12 27.78 -6.73
C ARG A 598 -4.58 28.60 -5.52
N GLY A 599 -5.42 29.59 -5.77
CA GLY A 599 -5.90 30.58 -4.79
C GLY A 599 -5.60 32.01 -5.19
N PHE A 600 -4.59 32.21 -6.06
CA PHE A 600 -4.33 33.48 -6.71
C PHE A 600 -5.12 33.55 -8.03
N TYR A 601 -5.87 34.63 -8.24
CA TYR A 601 -6.69 34.92 -9.44
C TYR A 601 -6.36 36.32 -10.00
N GLY A 602 -5.14 36.81 -9.75
CA GLY A 602 -4.63 38.08 -10.24
C GLY A 602 -3.94 37.97 -11.60
N SER A 603 -3.15 38.97 -11.94
CA SER A 603 -2.27 39.01 -13.09
C SER A 603 -0.81 39.12 -12.66
N VAL A 604 0.12 38.79 -13.58
CA VAL A 604 1.55 39.04 -13.37
C VAL A 604 1.81 40.53 -13.19
N ALA A 605 1.01 41.40 -13.83
CA ALA A 605 1.08 42.86 -13.65
C ALA A 605 0.83 43.29 -12.20
N ASP A 606 -0.11 42.62 -11.48
CA ASP A 606 -0.37 42.93 -10.07
C ASP A 606 0.85 42.62 -9.20
N LEU A 607 1.55 41.53 -9.49
CA LEU A 607 2.76 41.12 -8.78
C LEU A 607 3.96 42.05 -9.08
N LYS A 608 4.12 42.49 -10.33
CA LYS A 608 5.19 43.43 -10.72
C LYS A 608 5.09 44.81 -10.04
N ARG A 609 3.91 45.21 -9.61
CA ARG A 609 3.72 46.44 -8.82
C ARG A 609 4.31 46.34 -7.41
N LEU A 610 4.50 45.12 -6.91
CA LEU A 610 4.97 44.85 -5.56
C LEU A 610 6.40 44.30 -5.54
N PHE A 611 6.74 43.50 -6.57
CA PHE A 611 7.94 42.72 -6.61
C PHE A 611 8.71 42.91 -7.91
N GLN A 612 10.02 43.05 -7.80
CA GLN A 612 10.96 42.91 -8.92
C GLN A 612 11.32 41.41 -9.03
N ILE A 613 10.59 40.68 -9.87
CA ILE A 613 10.65 39.22 -9.98
C ILE A 613 11.72 38.84 -11.00
N LYS A 614 12.63 37.94 -10.64
CA LYS A 614 13.61 37.34 -11.54
C LYS A 614 13.05 36.15 -12.31
N GLN A 615 12.30 35.30 -11.63
CA GLN A 615 11.72 34.10 -12.22
C GLN A 615 10.35 33.75 -11.60
N VAL A 616 9.40 33.36 -12.44
CA VAL A 616 8.06 32.93 -12.03
C VAL A 616 8.00 31.40 -12.07
N VAL A 617 7.47 30.77 -11.03
CA VAL A 617 7.23 29.32 -10.99
C VAL A 617 5.73 29.08 -10.90
N LEU A 618 5.17 28.41 -11.90
CA LEU A 618 3.75 28.08 -12.00
C LEU A 618 3.50 26.67 -11.48
N ASP A 619 2.69 26.58 -10.43
CA ASP A 619 2.37 25.32 -9.79
C ASP A 619 1.40 24.45 -10.61
N THR A 620 1.49 23.13 -10.44
CA THR A 620 0.56 22.14 -11.04
C THR A 620 -0.88 22.31 -10.61
N SER A 621 -1.13 22.93 -9.44
CA SER A 621 -2.48 23.17 -8.92
C SER A 621 -3.25 24.28 -9.64
N LEU A 622 -2.62 25.02 -10.54
CA LEU A 622 -3.27 26.06 -11.36
C LEU A 622 -4.15 25.41 -12.44
N GLU A 623 -5.31 26.01 -12.70
CA GLU A 623 -6.19 25.58 -13.81
C GLU A 623 -5.49 25.85 -15.16
N ASP A 624 -5.56 24.92 -16.10
CA ASP A 624 -4.82 24.97 -17.37
C ASP A 624 -5.06 26.28 -18.14
N SER A 625 -6.31 26.71 -18.22
CA SER A 625 -6.68 27.96 -18.87
C SER A 625 -6.04 29.20 -18.22
N TYR A 626 -5.96 29.18 -16.90
CA TYR A 626 -5.38 30.27 -16.13
C TYR A 626 -3.84 30.23 -16.17
N ARG A 627 -3.24 29.05 -16.16
CA ARG A 627 -1.80 28.85 -16.32
C ARG A 627 -1.30 29.34 -17.67
N GLU A 628 -2.01 29.03 -18.77
CA GLU A 628 -1.72 29.53 -20.10
C GLU A 628 -1.84 31.07 -20.20
N LYS A 629 -2.80 31.65 -19.50
CA LYS A 629 -2.89 33.11 -19.38
C LYS A 629 -1.67 33.68 -18.70
N LEU A 630 -1.22 33.12 -17.58
CA LEU A 630 -0.04 33.58 -16.83
C LEU A 630 1.24 33.41 -17.65
N LYS A 631 1.40 32.35 -18.44
CA LYS A 631 2.52 32.16 -19.36
C LYS A 631 2.60 33.30 -20.37
N ARG A 632 1.50 33.60 -21.05
CA ARG A 632 1.42 34.73 -22.02
C ARG A 632 1.75 36.08 -21.35
N GLU A 633 1.27 36.29 -20.13
CA GLU A 633 1.60 37.49 -19.36
C GLU A 633 3.10 37.54 -19.01
N CYS A 634 3.73 36.42 -18.61
CA CYS A 634 5.17 36.35 -18.38
C CYS A 634 5.98 36.68 -19.64
N GLU A 635 5.59 36.11 -20.78
CA GLU A 635 6.21 36.40 -22.09
C GLU A 635 6.07 37.87 -22.45
N PHE A 636 4.88 38.45 -22.27
CA PHE A 636 4.60 39.86 -22.56
C PHE A 636 5.47 40.79 -21.71
N TYR A 637 5.73 40.43 -20.44
CA TYR A 637 6.57 41.23 -19.54
C TYR A 637 8.06 40.87 -19.55
N GLY A 638 8.49 39.92 -20.41
CA GLY A 638 9.87 39.47 -20.51
C GLY A 638 10.38 38.77 -19.25
N LEU A 639 9.49 38.09 -18.49
CA LEU A 639 9.85 37.35 -17.29
C LEU A 639 10.09 35.88 -17.64
N ASN A 640 11.18 35.33 -17.11
CA ASN A 640 11.40 33.89 -17.19
C ASN A 640 10.38 33.15 -16.33
N TYR A 641 9.81 32.09 -16.87
CA TYR A 641 8.89 31.23 -16.11
C TYR A 641 9.25 29.75 -16.19
N ILE A 642 8.82 29.00 -15.20
CA ILE A 642 8.93 27.54 -15.13
C ILE A 642 7.53 26.99 -14.89
N ASP A 643 7.09 26.10 -15.76
CA ASP A 643 5.83 25.35 -15.59
C ASP A 643 6.12 24.01 -14.94
N MET A 644 5.60 23.81 -13.73
CA MET A 644 5.79 22.56 -12.99
C MET A 644 4.94 21.40 -13.53
N SER A 645 3.91 21.67 -14.34
CA SER A 645 3.12 20.61 -14.99
C SER A 645 3.94 19.76 -15.95
N GLU A 646 5.02 20.34 -16.52
CA GLU A 646 5.94 19.64 -17.42
C GLU A 646 7.10 18.97 -16.68
N LYS A 647 7.47 19.47 -15.48
CA LYS A 647 8.68 19.06 -14.76
C LYS A 647 8.45 18.43 -13.38
N GLY A 648 7.20 18.35 -12.92
CA GLY A 648 6.85 17.80 -11.60
C GLY A 648 7.19 18.76 -10.45
N SER A 649 8.23 18.50 -9.66
CA SER A 649 8.70 19.37 -8.58
C SER A 649 9.87 20.24 -9.01
N TYR A 650 10.00 21.43 -8.39
CA TYR A 650 11.12 22.33 -8.64
C TYR A 650 11.98 22.49 -7.39
N ALA A 651 13.26 22.15 -7.52
CA ALA A 651 14.25 22.28 -6.47
C ALA A 651 15.30 23.32 -6.86
N ILE A 652 15.58 24.25 -5.96
CA ILE A 652 16.61 25.29 -6.11
C ILE A 652 17.81 24.85 -5.29
N LEU A 653 18.96 24.68 -5.92
CA LEU A 653 20.23 24.45 -5.24
C LEU A 653 20.73 25.78 -4.66
N LEU A 654 21.09 25.76 -3.36
CA LEU A 654 21.62 26.92 -2.62
C LEU A 654 23.15 27.00 -2.66
#